data_09214288ee85fc54b4a1264b50d942a3
#
_entry.id   09214288ee85fc54b4a1264b50d942a3
#
_cell.length_a   1.000
_cell.length_b   1.000
_cell.length_c   1.000
_cell.angle_alpha   90.00
_cell.angle_beta   90.00
_cell.angle_gamma   90.00
#
_symmetry.space_group_name_H-M   'P 1'
#
loop_
_entity.id
_entity.type
_entity.pdbx_description
1 polymer ?
#
loop_
_entity_poly.entity_id
_entity_poly.type
_entity_poly.pdbx_seq_one_letter_code
_entity_poly.pdbx_strand_id
1 'polypeptide(L)'
;MKALVNGELLKTPVVLKISAFFVISITFFYLGKHWSDGYQQLIFFNTSRQNPSSSSSGVALSPNNDKSFNLSALIGQNDTQSIVTDKTLDQAQVPASIAISAPPPPPPFQRFGIVNDNGTMSEEFEVGQFGEGDLVEEWRNETKVGDGGSDTDKGSRVRVTKFRMCPTSMSEYIPCLDNVEAIKKLESTERGERFERHCPEEGHGLDCLVPAPSKYRTPIPWPKSRDEVWFDNVPHTRLVEDKGGQNWITREKDKFKFPGGGTQFIHGADEYLDHINKMVPEIAFGHHTRVVLDVGCGVASFGAYLLSRGVITMSVAPKDVHENQIQFALERGVPAMVAAFATQRLLYPSQAFDLIHCSRCRINWTRDGGYFVWAAQPVYKHEEILEEQWKEMLNLTARLCWDFVKKDGYVAIWRKPFNNSCYLNREAGTVPPLCDQDDDPDNVWYVDLKACITRLPENGYGANITTWPARLQTPPDRLQSIQLDALLSRNELFKAESRYWNEIIESYVRALHWKKIRLRNVMDMRAGFGGFATALKQQNLDSWVMNVVPVSGFNTLPVIYDRGLIGVMHDWCEPFDTYPRTYDFLHAAGLFSIERKRCNISSIMLEMDRILRPGGRVYIRDTLAIMDELQEIAKAMDWHITMRDTSEGPHVSYRILTADKHLLRG
;
A
#
# COMPACT_ATOMS: atom_id res chain seq x y z
N MET A 1 71.09 -2.12 33.82
CA MET A 1 69.65 -1.78 33.77
C MET A 1 69.35 -0.66 34.76
N LYS A 2 69.89 0.54 34.51
CA LYS A 2 69.57 1.79 35.23
C LYS A 2 69.86 2.92 34.27
N ALA A 3 68.89 3.27 33.40
CA ALA A 3 68.89 4.52 32.65
C ALA A 3 67.67 4.45 31.72
N LEU A 4 66.53 4.97 32.12
CA LEU A 4 65.40 5.38 31.25
C LEU A 4 64.32 5.95 32.16
N VAL A 5 64.60 6.94 32.94
CA VAL A 5 63.65 7.88 33.50
C VAL A 5 64.28 9.27 33.38
N ASN A 6 64.49 9.73 32.18
CA ASN A 6 64.70 11.13 31.90
C ASN A 6 63.43 11.76 31.47
N GLY A 7 62.85 12.65 32.25
CA GLY A 7 61.65 13.39 32.03
C GLY A 7 61.66 14.36 30.85
N GLU A 8 62.55 14.21 29.88
CA GLU A 8 62.61 15.01 28.67
C GLU A 8 61.69 14.49 27.53
N LEU A 9 61.30 13.19 27.57
CA LEU A 9 60.37 12.64 26.56
C LEU A 9 58.95 13.22 26.65
N LEU A 10 58.61 13.74 27.84
CA LEU A 10 57.25 14.35 28.05
C LEU A 10 57.19 15.82 27.59
N LYS A 11 58.31 16.42 27.19
CA LYS A 11 58.39 17.83 26.76
C LYS A 11 58.33 18.02 25.23
N THR A 12 58.29 16.94 24.43
CA THR A 12 58.31 17.09 22.99
C THR A 12 56.87 17.32 22.48
N PRO A 13 56.62 18.28 21.56
CA PRO A 13 55.32 18.56 21.04
C PRO A 13 54.68 17.36 20.31
N VAL A 14 55.48 16.38 19.93
CA VAL A 14 55.03 15.13 19.28
C VAL A 14 54.37 14.19 20.30
N VAL A 15 54.95 14.00 21.48
CA VAL A 15 54.36 13.14 22.52
C VAL A 15 53.03 13.73 23.02
N LEU A 16 52.96 15.07 23.14
CA LEU A 16 51.71 15.73 23.54
C LEU A 16 50.62 15.56 22.51
N LYS A 17 50.94 15.63 21.19
CA LYS A 17 50.01 15.37 20.11
C LYS A 17 49.53 13.91 20.04
N ILE A 18 50.46 12.97 20.25
CA ILE A 18 50.12 11.52 20.30
C ILE A 18 49.22 11.22 21.51
N SER A 19 49.53 11.76 22.68
CA SER A 19 48.73 11.59 23.90
C SER A 19 47.33 12.22 23.73
N ALA A 20 47.25 13.42 23.16
CA ALA A 20 45.96 14.07 22.85
C ALA A 20 45.14 13.26 21.85
N PHE A 21 45.78 12.70 20.80
CA PHE A 21 45.12 11.84 19.84
C PHE A 21 44.56 10.56 20.50
N PHE A 22 45.33 9.91 21.38
CA PHE A 22 44.85 8.75 22.12
C PHE A 22 43.69 9.08 23.06
N VAL A 23 43.73 10.18 23.78
CA VAL A 23 42.66 10.62 24.67
C VAL A 23 41.38 10.92 23.84
N ILE A 24 41.51 11.65 22.74
CA ILE A 24 40.42 11.95 21.85
C ILE A 24 39.82 10.65 21.25
N SER A 25 40.68 9.74 20.77
CA SER A 25 40.22 8.45 20.19
C SER A 25 39.53 7.59 21.24
N ILE A 26 40.02 7.52 22.47
CA ILE A 26 39.36 6.80 23.57
C ILE A 26 38.00 7.46 23.91
N THR A 27 37.98 8.79 23.96
CA THR A 27 36.74 9.53 24.24
C THR A 27 35.69 9.30 23.15
N PHE A 28 36.07 9.35 21.88
CA PHE A 28 35.15 9.02 20.77
C PHE A 28 34.77 7.55 20.75
N PHE A 29 35.66 6.64 21.15
CA PHE A 29 35.34 5.21 21.29
C PHE A 29 34.30 4.98 22.40
N TYR A 30 34.48 5.61 23.56
CA TYR A 30 33.51 5.51 24.67
C TYR A 30 32.17 6.23 24.35
N LEU A 31 32.20 7.39 23.72
CA LEU A 31 31.00 8.08 23.25
C LEU A 31 30.29 7.27 22.16
N GLY A 32 31.06 6.70 21.24
CA GLY A 32 30.50 5.84 20.18
C GLY A 32 29.90 4.56 20.76
N LYS A 33 30.57 3.95 21.75
CA LYS A 33 30.02 2.78 22.46
C LYS A 33 28.76 3.13 23.26
N HIS A 34 28.77 4.25 23.97
CA HIS A 34 27.58 4.71 24.73
C HIS A 34 26.40 5.09 23.81
N TRP A 35 26.71 5.67 22.66
CA TRP A 35 25.70 5.94 21.62
C TRP A 35 25.21 4.66 20.93
N SER A 36 26.11 3.70 20.68
CA SER A 36 25.76 2.40 20.13
C SER A 36 24.91 1.57 21.10
N ASP A 37 25.25 1.55 22.38
CA ASP A 37 24.51 0.84 23.41
C ASP A 37 23.15 1.53 23.70
N GLY A 38 23.10 2.86 23.71
CA GLY A 38 21.85 3.62 23.81
C GLY A 38 20.94 3.44 22.58
N TYR A 39 21.51 3.35 21.39
CA TYR A 39 20.78 3.11 20.14
C TYR A 39 20.33 1.67 19.99
N GLN A 40 21.03 0.71 20.58
CA GLN A 40 20.62 -0.69 20.63
C GLN A 40 19.53 -0.94 21.68
N GLN A 41 19.52 -0.22 22.80
CA GLN A 41 18.46 -0.33 23.81
C GLN A 41 17.12 0.29 23.38
N LEU A 42 17.12 1.29 22.50
CA LEU A 42 15.90 1.89 21.95
C LEU A 42 15.17 1.01 20.92
N ILE A 43 15.77 -0.12 20.50
CA ILE A 43 15.22 -0.99 19.45
C ILE A 43 14.83 -2.37 19.98
N PHE A 44 15.15 -2.74 21.22
CA PHE A 44 14.87 -4.04 21.82
C PHE A 44 13.99 -3.92 23.06
N PHE A 45 12.75 -4.34 22.95
CA PHE A 45 11.84 -4.85 23.99
C PHE A 45 11.85 -4.13 25.36
N ASN A 46 10.98 -3.17 25.53
CA ASN A 46 10.55 -2.75 26.87
C ASN A 46 9.49 -3.74 27.38
N THR A 47 9.91 -4.85 27.97
CA THR A 47 9.09 -5.57 28.94
C THR A 47 9.20 -4.82 30.24
N SER A 48 8.21 -3.95 30.52
CA SER A 48 8.08 -3.33 31.83
C SER A 48 7.78 -4.40 32.87
N ARG A 49 8.82 -4.79 33.62
CA ARG A 49 8.67 -5.42 34.93
C ARG A 49 8.06 -4.37 35.86
N GLN A 50 6.77 -4.49 36.15
CA GLN A 50 6.19 -3.86 37.32
C GLN A 50 6.61 -4.67 38.55
N ASN A 51 7.53 -4.10 39.33
CA ASN A 51 7.74 -4.51 40.71
C ASN A 51 6.75 -3.76 41.61
N PRO A 52 6.07 -4.43 42.55
CA PRO A 52 5.21 -3.76 43.53
C PRO A 52 6.02 -3.31 44.74
N SER A 53 6.02 -2.04 45.04
CA SER A 53 6.38 -1.57 46.39
C SER A 53 5.43 -0.47 46.85
N SER A 54 4.61 -0.85 47.74
CA SER A 54 4.09 -0.25 49.00
C SER A 54 4.18 1.27 49.18
N SER A 55 3.07 1.87 49.52
CA SER A 55 2.65 2.53 50.77
C SER A 55 1.78 3.76 50.54
N SER A 56 0.57 3.66 50.93
CA SER A 56 -0.17 4.24 52.07
C SER A 56 -0.67 5.67 51.93
N SER A 57 -1.94 5.73 52.21
CA SER A 57 -2.85 6.70 52.85
C SER A 57 -3.87 7.28 51.86
N GLY A 58 -5.11 6.98 51.90
CA GLY A 58 -6.08 6.98 53.01
C GLY A 58 -7.00 8.17 52.85
N VAL A 59 -8.24 7.94 52.45
CA VAL A 59 -9.45 8.47 53.08
C VAL A 59 -10.68 7.93 52.36
N ALA A 60 -11.52 7.30 53.12
CA ALA A 60 -12.81 6.68 52.79
C ALA A 60 -13.91 7.72 52.57
N LEU A 61 -14.92 7.34 51.83
CA LEU A 61 -16.33 7.45 52.15
C LEU A 61 -17.20 6.70 51.12
N SER A 62 -17.83 5.65 51.60
CA SER A 62 -19.01 4.94 51.05
C SER A 62 -20.25 5.51 51.78
N PRO A 63 -21.55 5.16 51.53
CA PRO A 63 -22.11 4.05 50.75
C PRO A 63 -23.48 4.33 50.07
N ASN A 64 -24.02 3.23 49.49
CA ASN A 64 -25.44 2.88 49.24
C ASN A 64 -26.11 3.42 47.97
N ASN A 65 -26.77 2.61 47.17
CA ASN A 65 -27.84 1.64 47.45
C ASN A 65 -28.14 0.73 46.24
N ASP A 66 -28.45 -0.50 46.58
CA ASP A 66 -29.07 -1.58 45.81
C ASP A 66 -30.30 -1.20 44.96
N LYS A 67 -30.48 -1.87 43.83
CA LYS A 67 -31.68 -2.69 43.56
C LYS A 67 -31.48 -3.62 42.37
N SER A 68 -31.43 -4.89 42.70
CA SER A 68 -31.66 -6.04 41.83
C SER A 68 -33.10 -6.09 41.29
N PHE A 69 -33.26 -6.54 40.03
CA PHE A 69 -34.45 -7.27 39.61
C PHE A 69 -34.08 -8.36 38.61
N ASN A 70 -34.16 -9.57 39.09
CA ASN A 70 -34.31 -10.79 38.30
C ASN A 70 -35.74 -10.91 37.82
N LEU A 71 -35.98 -11.37 36.59
CA LEU A 71 -37.05 -12.34 36.36
C LEU A 71 -36.82 -13.14 35.07
N SER A 72 -36.77 -14.42 35.29
CA SER A 72 -36.76 -15.49 34.31
C SER A 72 -38.18 -15.79 33.80
N ALA A 73 -38.22 -16.40 32.60
CA ALA A 73 -39.19 -17.33 32.05
C ALA A 73 -40.59 -16.82 31.65
N LEU A 74 -40.91 -17.05 30.39
CA LEU A 74 -41.97 -18.00 30.03
C LEU A 74 -42.06 -18.22 28.51
N ILE A 75 -42.12 -19.50 28.20
CA ILE A 75 -42.37 -20.15 26.93
C ILE A 75 -43.85 -20.01 26.55
N GLY A 76 -44.17 -19.91 25.26
CA GLY A 76 -45.55 -20.15 24.81
C GLY A 76 -45.78 -19.88 23.32
N GLN A 77 -46.08 -20.93 22.65
CA GLN A 77 -46.37 -21.13 21.24
C GLN A 77 -47.69 -20.52 20.75
N ASN A 78 -47.76 -20.33 19.43
CA ASN A 78 -48.83 -20.63 18.45
C ASN A 78 -49.94 -19.64 18.17
N ASP A 79 -50.03 -19.48 16.85
CA ASP A 79 -51.23 -19.56 15.96
C ASP A 79 -52.03 -18.31 15.59
N THR A 80 -51.90 -18.04 14.28
CA THR A 80 -52.90 -17.76 13.25
C THR A 80 -54.14 -16.89 13.48
N GLN A 81 -54.36 -16.09 12.45
CA GLN A 81 -55.62 -15.66 11.79
C GLN A 81 -56.01 -14.18 11.90
N SER A 82 -55.93 -13.60 10.69
CA SER A 82 -56.81 -12.59 10.05
C SER A 82 -58.06 -12.09 10.84
N ILE A 83 -58.35 -10.79 10.70
CA ILE A 83 -59.60 -10.23 10.11
C ILE A 83 -59.54 -8.67 10.18
N VAL A 84 -60.03 -8.10 9.08
CA VAL A 84 -60.32 -6.71 8.72
C VAL A 84 -61.30 -6.03 9.67
N THR A 85 -61.13 -4.74 9.96
CA THR A 85 -62.11 -3.66 9.72
C THR A 85 -61.74 -2.31 10.34
N ASP A 86 -61.72 -1.35 9.48
CA ASP A 86 -62.15 0.05 9.49
C ASP A 86 -62.70 0.67 10.80
N LYS A 87 -62.15 1.85 11.19
CA LYS A 87 -62.88 3.13 11.41
C LYS A 87 -62.00 4.25 11.99
N THR A 88 -62.13 5.34 11.29
CA THR A 88 -61.87 6.76 11.62
C THR A 88 -62.06 7.20 13.08
N LEU A 89 -61.22 8.07 13.63
CA LEU A 89 -61.50 9.46 14.04
C LEU A 89 -60.36 10.11 14.87
N ASP A 90 -60.10 11.29 14.46
CA ASP A 90 -59.71 12.53 15.18
C ASP A 90 -58.30 12.83 15.73
N GLN A 91 -57.99 14.01 15.36
CA GLN A 91 -56.84 14.85 15.59
C GLN A 91 -56.48 15.11 17.05
N ALA A 92 -55.20 15.03 17.41
CA ALA A 92 -54.65 15.88 18.42
C ALA A 92 -53.19 16.25 18.03
N GLN A 93 -52.91 17.53 17.87
CA GLN A 93 -51.61 18.14 17.61
C GLN A 93 -50.65 17.91 18.81
N VAL A 94 -49.43 17.46 18.52
CA VAL A 94 -48.29 17.52 19.46
C VAL A 94 -47.07 18.07 18.66
N PRO A 95 -46.24 18.92 19.27
CA PRO A 95 -45.32 19.81 18.54
C PRO A 95 -44.09 19.09 17.99
N ALA A 96 -43.57 19.65 16.89
CA ALA A 96 -42.45 19.19 16.13
C ALA A 96 -41.18 18.92 16.99
N SER A 97 -40.79 17.66 17.08
CA SER A 97 -39.43 17.25 17.43
C SER A 97 -38.53 17.36 16.20
N ILE A 98 -37.42 18.02 16.36
CA ILE A 98 -36.37 18.18 15.35
C ILE A 98 -35.93 16.80 14.88
N ALA A 99 -36.32 16.41 13.69
CA ALA A 99 -35.83 15.21 13.04
C ALA A 99 -34.37 15.45 12.66
N ILE A 100 -33.46 14.77 13.32
CA ILE A 100 -32.09 14.57 12.85
C ILE A 100 -32.24 13.74 11.56
N SER A 101 -32.02 14.37 10.42
CA SER A 101 -32.02 13.69 9.13
C SER A 101 -30.94 12.63 9.13
N ALA A 102 -31.31 11.38 8.88
CA ALA A 102 -30.37 10.30 8.62
C ALA A 102 -29.43 10.74 7.48
N PRO A 103 -28.15 10.38 7.50
CA PRO A 103 -27.23 10.67 6.42
C PRO A 103 -27.83 10.10 5.12
N PRO A 104 -27.68 10.81 3.98
CA PRO A 104 -28.19 10.32 2.71
C PRO A 104 -27.60 8.94 2.44
N PRO A 105 -28.37 8.00 1.88
CA PRO A 105 -27.86 6.70 1.46
C PRO A 105 -26.68 6.91 0.52
N PRO A 106 -25.62 6.06 0.58
CA PRO A 106 -24.52 6.15 -0.35
C PRO A 106 -25.05 6.14 -1.78
N PRO A 107 -24.45 6.94 -2.70
CA PRO A 107 -24.92 7.01 -4.07
C PRO A 107 -24.95 5.59 -4.65
N PRO A 108 -25.99 5.23 -5.39
CA PRO A 108 -26.08 3.92 -6.02
C PRO A 108 -24.82 3.72 -6.84
N PHE A 109 -24.23 2.53 -6.74
CA PHE A 109 -23.11 2.08 -7.56
C PHE A 109 -23.37 2.59 -8.98
N GLN A 110 -22.54 3.49 -9.48
CA GLN A 110 -22.74 4.02 -10.84
C GLN A 110 -22.65 2.82 -11.77
N ARG A 111 -23.78 2.39 -12.25
CA ARG A 111 -23.93 1.22 -13.11
C ARG A 111 -23.04 1.48 -14.30
N PHE A 112 -22.05 0.62 -14.48
CA PHE A 112 -21.16 0.69 -15.65
C PHE A 112 -21.92 0.35 -16.96
N GLY A 113 -23.25 0.30 -16.95
CA GLY A 113 -24.07 -0.12 -18.09
C GLY A 113 -23.91 -1.60 -18.48
N ILE A 114 -23.09 -2.33 -17.71
CA ILE A 114 -22.71 -3.72 -17.95
C ILE A 114 -23.76 -4.68 -17.40
N VAL A 115 -24.51 -4.24 -16.41
CA VAL A 115 -25.47 -5.04 -15.66
C VAL A 115 -26.84 -4.40 -15.74
N ASN A 116 -27.83 -5.20 -16.07
CA ASN A 116 -29.27 -4.81 -16.09
C ASN A 116 -29.77 -4.55 -14.65
N ASP A 117 -30.95 -3.96 -14.54
CA ASP A 117 -31.59 -3.67 -13.26
C ASP A 117 -31.88 -4.92 -12.42
N ASN A 118 -31.96 -6.08 -13.03
CA ASN A 118 -32.10 -7.38 -12.35
C ASN A 118 -30.78 -8.04 -11.96
N GLY A 119 -29.64 -7.36 -12.11
CA GLY A 119 -28.31 -7.87 -11.74
C GLY A 119 -27.69 -8.87 -12.71
N THR A 120 -28.28 -9.07 -13.91
CA THR A 120 -27.69 -9.89 -14.96
C THR A 120 -26.89 -9.07 -15.95
N MET A 121 -25.97 -9.70 -16.70
CA MET A 121 -25.23 -9.00 -17.76
C MET A 121 -26.18 -8.45 -18.81
N SER A 122 -25.93 -7.21 -19.22
CA SER A 122 -26.66 -6.62 -20.35
C SER A 122 -26.25 -7.30 -21.66
N GLU A 123 -27.21 -7.78 -22.42
CA GLU A 123 -26.96 -8.35 -23.74
C GLU A 123 -26.61 -7.27 -24.77
N GLU A 124 -26.98 -6.02 -24.48
CA GLU A 124 -26.72 -4.85 -25.34
C GLU A 124 -25.34 -4.22 -25.05
N PHE A 125 -24.54 -4.83 -24.16
CA PHE A 125 -23.20 -4.32 -23.82
C PHE A 125 -22.24 -4.59 -24.96
N GLU A 126 -22.02 -3.58 -25.80
CA GLU A 126 -20.93 -3.53 -26.77
C GLU A 126 -19.90 -2.50 -26.38
N VAL A 127 -18.63 -2.90 -26.33
CA VAL A 127 -17.51 -1.97 -26.21
C VAL A 127 -17.36 -1.31 -27.58
N GLY A 128 -17.51 0.01 -27.65
CA GLY A 128 -17.27 0.76 -28.88
C GLY A 128 -15.90 0.39 -29.46
N GLN A 129 -15.90 -0.17 -30.67
CA GLN A 129 -14.66 -0.50 -31.37
C GLN A 129 -14.07 0.80 -31.92
N PHE A 130 -12.82 1.10 -31.54
CA PHE A 130 -12.07 2.16 -32.20
C PHE A 130 -11.72 1.69 -33.61
N GLY A 131 -12.25 2.34 -34.64
CA GLY A 131 -11.83 2.13 -36.03
C GLY A 131 -10.42 2.63 -36.27
N GLU A 132 -9.67 2.04 -37.22
CA GLU A 132 -8.35 2.52 -37.61
C GLU A 132 -8.36 3.99 -38.12
N GLY A 133 -9.52 4.53 -38.46
CA GLY A 133 -9.71 5.92 -38.91
C GLY A 133 -9.76 6.96 -37.78
N ASP A 134 -9.93 6.54 -36.52
CA ASP A 134 -10.07 7.47 -35.38
C ASP A 134 -8.71 7.93 -34.84
N LEU A 135 -7.61 7.63 -35.54
CA LEU A 135 -6.24 7.81 -35.08
C LEU A 135 -5.61 9.16 -35.41
N VAL A 136 -6.30 10.08 -36.09
CA VAL A 136 -5.64 11.32 -36.54
C VAL A 136 -6.50 12.55 -36.34
N GLU A 137 -6.26 13.28 -35.27
CA GLU A 137 -6.12 14.73 -35.30
C GLU A 137 -5.09 15.16 -34.26
N GLU A 138 -3.84 15.24 -34.73
CA GLU A 138 -2.78 16.02 -34.08
C GLU A 138 -3.20 17.50 -34.14
N TRP A 139 -3.61 18.04 -33.00
CA TRP A 139 -3.75 19.50 -32.87
C TRP A 139 -2.36 20.12 -32.81
N ARG A 140 -1.88 20.54 -34.00
CA ARG A 140 -0.79 21.52 -34.12
C ARG A 140 -1.27 22.84 -33.49
N ASN A 141 -0.50 23.35 -32.53
CA ASN A 141 -0.61 24.70 -32.04
C ASN A 141 -0.45 25.69 -33.18
N GLU A 142 -1.51 26.15 -33.77
CA GLU A 142 -1.53 27.37 -34.57
C GLU A 142 -2.02 28.52 -33.69
N THR A 143 -1.08 29.30 -33.17
CA THR A 143 -1.31 30.68 -32.75
C THR A 143 -1.73 31.47 -33.99
N LYS A 144 -3.03 31.71 -34.14
CA LYS A 144 -3.55 32.79 -34.98
C LYS A 144 -4.37 33.73 -34.09
N VAL A 145 -3.78 34.88 -33.86
CA VAL A 145 -4.48 36.12 -33.50
C VAL A 145 -5.41 36.48 -34.66
N GLY A 146 -6.69 36.54 -34.38
CA GLY A 146 -7.75 36.95 -35.31
C GLY A 146 -8.93 37.49 -34.55
N ASP A 147 -9.10 38.78 -34.69
CA ASP A 147 -10.10 39.67 -34.13
C ASP A 147 -11.52 39.37 -34.65
N GLY A 148 -12.52 39.53 -33.77
CA GLY A 148 -13.88 39.94 -34.16
C GLY A 148 -14.98 38.90 -34.10
N GLY A 149 -15.89 39.02 -33.14
CA GLY A 149 -17.30 38.69 -33.38
C GLY A 149 -18.07 37.90 -32.34
N SER A 150 -18.81 38.65 -31.51
CA SER A 150 -20.13 38.29 -30.97
C SER A 150 -20.28 37.32 -29.80
N ASP A 151 -20.54 37.92 -28.69
CA ASP A 151 -21.11 37.47 -27.42
C ASP A 151 -22.36 36.61 -27.55
N THR A 152 -22.41 35.47 -26.87
CA THR A 152 -23.50 34.96 -26.02
C THR A 152 -23.22 33.48 -25.69
N ASP A 153 -22.51 33.21 -24.62
CA ASP A 153 -22.84 32.17 -23.64
C ASP A 153 -21.90 32.29 -22.41
N LYS A 154 -22.41 32.89 -21.34
CA LYS A 154 -21.69 33.01 -20.08
C LYS A 154 -21.84 31.75 -19.22
N GLY A 155 -21.20 30.65 -19.63
CA GLY A 155 -20.77 29.63 -18.71
C GLY A 155 -19.42 30.07 -18.13
N SER A 156 -19.34 30.25 -16.83
CA SER A 156 -18.12 30.63 -16.12
C SER A 156 -17.05 29.54 -16.32
N ARG A 157 -16.23 29.67 -17.37
CA ARG A 157 -15.04 28.83 -17.57
C ARG A 157 -14.03 29.23 -16.51
N VAL A 158 -13.80 28.35 -15.53
CA VAL A 158 -12.72 28.48 -14.56
C VAL A 158 -11.40 28.39 -15.33
N ARG A 159 -10.78 29.55 -15.58
CA ARG A 159 -9.46 29.60 -16.22
C ARG A 159 -8.40 29.23 -15.18
N VAL A 160 -7.94 27.98 -15.18
CA VAL A 160 -6.87 27.53 -14.28
C VAL A 160 -5.56 28.18 -14.71
N THR A 161 -4.90 28.90 -13.78
CA THR A 161 -3.58 29.46 -14.03
C THR A 161 -2.54 28.35 -14.09
N LYS A 162 -1.47 28.52 -14.89
CA LYS A 162 -0.37 27.53 -15.01
C LYS A 162 0.25 27.25 -13.63
N PHE A 163 0.42 25.99 -13.27
CA PHE A 163 1.08 25.61 -12.02
C PHE A 163 2.57 25.96 -12.05
N ARG A 164 3.06 26.43 -10.90
CA ARG A 164 4.49 26.71 -10.71
C ARG A 164 5.27 25.42 -10.47
N MET A 165 6.58 25.46 -10.68
CA MET A 165 7.48 24.40 -10.25
C MET A 165 7.74 24.48 -8.75
N CYS A 166 7.76 23.36 -8.07
CA CYS A 166 8.22 23.27 -6.69
C CYS A 166 9.73 23.54 -6.60
N PRO A 167 10.24 23.96 -5.43
CA PRO A 167 11.68 24.01 -5.18
C PRO A 167 12.36 22.68 -5.43
N THR A 168 13.60 22.70 -5.92
CA THR A 168 14.37 21.46 -6.20
C THR A 168 14.59 20.57 -4.96
N SER A 169 14.55 21.17 -3.75
CA SER A 169 14.58 20.42 -2.48
C SER A 169 13.38 19.49 -2.29
N MET A 170 12.29 19.69 -3.03
CA MET A 170 11.11 18.84 -2.98
C MET A 170 11.13 17.73 -4.03
N SER A 171 12.22 17.51 -4.76
CA SER A 171 12.31 16.48 -5.81
C SER A 171 12.01 15.06 -5.32
N GLU A 172 12.19 14.78 -4.03
CA GLU A 172 11.91 13.49 -3.38
C GLU A 172 10.80 13.58 -2.32
N TYR A 173 10.01 14.65 -2.36
CA TYR A 173 9.01 14.95 -1.33
C TYR A 173 7.80 14.02 -1.40
N ILE A 174 7.46 13.43 -0.24
CA ILE A 174 6.27 12.61 -0.02
C ILE A 174 5.41 13.33 1.03
N PRO A 175 4.31 14.00 0.63
CA PRO A 175 3.61 14.93 1.51
C PRO A 175 3.22 14.38 2.88
N CYS A 176 2.69 13.16 2.95
CA CYS A 176 2.26 12.56 4.22
C CYS A 176 3.39 11.99 5.08
N LEU A 177 4.60 11.81 4.52
CA LEU A 177 5.75 11.25 5.25
C LEU A 177 6.81 12.31 5.59
N ASP A 178 6.81 13.43 4.90
CA ASP A 178 7.75 14.54 5.08
C ASP A 178 7.10 15.77 5.75
N ASN A 179 5.91 15.62 6.34
CA ASN A 179 5.22 16.68 7.07
C ASN A 179 5.87 16.92 8.44
N VAL A 180 6.98 17.65 8.42
CA VAL A 180 7.81 17.92 9.61
C VAL A 180 7.00 18.58 10.73
N GLU A 181 6.04 19.46 10.40
CA GLU A 181 5.26 20.16 11.40
C GLU A 181 4.26 19.24 12.12
N ALA A 182 3.65 18.30 11.40
CA ALA A 182 2.79 17.29 12.02
C ALA A 182 3.63 16.30 12.85
N ILE A 183 4.78 15.85 12.32
CA ILE A 183 5.68 14.92 13.02
C ILE A 183 6.20 15.52 14.34
N LYS A 184 6.52 16.81 14.39
CA LYS A 184 6.94 17.49 15.62
C LYS A 184 5.87 17.54 16.71
N LYS A 185 4.61 17.44 16.36
CA LYS A 185 3.47 17.47 17.28
C LYS A 185 3.12 16.10 17.88
N LEU A 186 3.80 15.03 17.47
CA LEU A 186 3.54 13.68 17.98
C LEU A 186 3.90 13.60 19.46
N GLU A 187 3.02 12.98 20.24
CA GLU A 187 3.23 12.74 21.68
C GLU A 187 4.36 11.74 21.94
N SER A 188 4.53 10.76 21.04
CA SER A 188 5.57 9.75 21.09
C SER A 188 6.08 9.42 19.68
N THR A 189 7.34 8.96 19.60
CA THR A 189 7.95 8.41 18.39
C THR A 189 8.63 7.07 18.64
N GLU A 190 8.42 6.47 19.83
CA GLU A 190 9.15 5.28 20.31
C GLU A 190 8.82 4.02 19.49
N ARG A 191 7.59 3.88 19.02
CA ARG A 191 7.15 2.75 18.19
C ARG A 191 7.45 2.94 16.70
N GLY A 192 7.91 4.13 16.29
CA GLY A 192 8.12 4.49 14.91
C GLY A 192 6.97 5.30 14.29
N GLU A 193 6.13 5.94 15.13
CA GLU A 193 4.97 6.76 14.73
C GLU A 193 5.35 7.82 13.70
N ARG A 194 6.57 8.38 13.80
CA ARG A 194 7.11 9.36 12.84
C ARG A 194 7.20 8.86 11.40
N PHE A 195 7.15 7.55 11.17
CA PHE A 195 7.22 6.93 9.84
C PHE A 195 5.84 6.58 9.29
N GLU A 196 4.79 6.79 10.07
CA GLU A 196 3.40 6.66 9.64
C GLU A 196 2.95 7.89 8.85
N ARG A 197 1.72 7.84 8.37
CA ARG A 197 1.11 8.89 7.57
C ARG A 197 0.74 10.10 8.45
N HIS A 198 1.27 11.26 8.11
CA HIS A 198 0.96 12.56 8.71
C HIS A 198 0.65 13.55 7.60
N CYS A 199 -0.50 13.37 6.95
CA CYS A 199 -0.85 14.15 5.78
C CYS A 199 -1.08 15.63 6.11
N PRO A 200 -0.75 16.54 5.20
CA PRO A 200 -1.12 17.95 5.34
C PRO A 200 -2.63 18.10 5.45
N GLU A 201 -3.08 19.10 6.21
CA GLU A 201 -4.49 19.47 6.26
C GLU A 201 -5.01 19.84 4.87
N GLU A 202 -6.32 19.71 4.66
CA GLU A 202 -6.97 20.07 3.40
C GLU A 202 -6.63 21.51 3.01
N GLY A 203 -6.24 21.71 1.75
CA GLY A 203 -5.79 23.00 1.23
C GLY A 203 -4.33 23.36 1.53
N HIS A 204 -3.61 22.57 2.34
CA HIS A 204 -2.17 22.74 2.61
C HIS A 204 -1.31 21.67 1.91
N GLY A 205 -1.90 20.90 1.01
CA GLY A 205 -1.20 19.91 0.18
C GLY A 205 -0.29 20.56 -0.88
N LEU A 206 0.13 19.75 -1.83
CA LEU A 206 0.98 20.19 -2.93
C LEU A 206 0.23 21.17 -3.84
N ASP A 207 0.82 22.32 -4.13
CA ASP A 207 0.28 23.38 -5.00
C ASP A 207 1.17 23.65 -6.23
N CYS A 208 2.19 22.84 -6.44
CA CYS A 208 3.23 23.01 -7.45
C CYS A 208 3.65 21.65 -8.06
N LEU A 209 4.27 21.70 -9.24
CA LEU A 209 4.77 20.50 -9.94
C LEU A 209 6.13 20.10 -9.40
N VAL A 210 6.26 18.85 -8.98
CA VAL A 210 7.52 18.32 -8.40
C VAL A 210 8.56 18.11 -9.51
N PRO A 211 9.73 18.78 -9.43
CA PRO A 211 10.74 18.66 -10.47
C PRO A 211 11.40 17.28 -10.49
N ALA A 212 11.79 16.84 -11.68
CA ALA A 212 12.68 15.71 -11.81
C ALA A 212 14.13 16.12 -11.48
N PRO A 213 15.02 15.19 -11.08
CA PRO A 213 16.45 15.45 -10.99
C PRO A 213 17.01 15.97 -12.33
N SER A 214 17.97 16.89 -12.28
CA SER A 214 18.45 17.65 -13.46
C SER A 214 18.93 16.79 -14.64
N LYS A 215 19.38 15.57 -14.36
CA LYS A 215 19.90 14.61 -15.36
C LYS A 215 19.02 13.37 -15.47
N TYR A 216 17.75 13.47 -15.09
CA TYR A 216 16.82 12.36 -15.17
C TYR A 216 16.78 11.76 -16.59
N ARG A 217 16.81 10.42 -16.67
CA ARG A 217 16.78 9.65 -17.93
C ARG A 217 15.58 8.73 -17.95
N THR A 218 15.11 8.38 -19.12
CA THR A 218 14.13 7.30 -19.29
C THR A 218 14.63 6.05 -18.56
N PRO A 219 13.82 5.44 -17.65
CA PRO A 219 14.22 4.27 -16.90
C PRO A 219 14.70 3.12 -17.79
N ILE A 220 15.65 2.36 -17.29
CA ILE A 220 16.13 1.15 -17.97
C ILE A 220 14.95 0.16 -18.04
N PRO A 221 14.65 -0.42 -19.22
CA PRO A 221 13.51 -1.33 -19.34
C PRO A 221 13.72 -2.65 -18.59
N TRP A 222 12.64 -3.21 -18.05
CA TRP A 222 12.61 -4.58 -17.57
C TRP A 222 12.84 -5.57 -18.71
N PRO A 223 13.53 -6.70 -18.51
CA PRO A 223 14.04 -7.21 -17.22
C PRO A 223 15.41 -6.62 -16.80
N LYS A 224 16.04 -5.80 -17.62
CA LYS A 224 17.37 -5.27 -17.31
C LYS A 224 17.37 -4.34 -16.10
N SER A 225 16.29 -3.61 -15.86
CA SER A 225 16.13 -2.74 -14.68
C SER A 225 16.16 -3.53 -13.36
N ARG A 226 15.91 -4.83 -13.36
CA ARG A 226 16.09 -5.68 -12.17
C ARG A 226 17.52 -5.55 -11.61
N ASP A 227 18.49 -5.47 -12.47
CA ASP A 227 19.91 -5.59 -12.11
C ASP A 227 20.67 -4.25 -12.22
N GLU A 228 20.12 -3.24 -12.90
CA GLU A 228 20.75 -1.91 -12.99
C GLU A 228 19.74 -0.79 -13.19
N VAL A 229 20.01 0.40 -12.60
CA VAL A 229 19.24 1.64 -12.80
C VAL A 229 20.19 2.82 -13.01
N TRP A 230 19.66 3.92 -13.61
CA TRP A 230 20.47 5.14 -13.78
C TRP A 230 20.70 5.82 -12.44
N PHE A 231 21.95 6.22 -12.17
CA PHE A 231 22.31 7.02 -10.99
C PHE A 231 21.50 8.32 -10.91
N ASP A 232 21.39 9.02 -12.04
CA ASP A 232 20.74 10.34 -12.10
C ASP A 232 19.23 10.28 -11.81
N ASN A 233 18.60 9.09 -11.85
CA ASN A 233 17.19 8.91 -11.51
C ASN A 233 16.96 8.80 -10.01
N VAL A 234 17.93 8.24 -9.28
CA VAL A 234 17.95 8.12 -7.81
C VAL A 234 19.33 8.54 -7.31
N PRO A 235 19.66 9.84 -7.31
CA PRO A 235 21.04 10.32 -7.13
C PRO A 235 21.49 10.31 -5.66
N HIS A 236 21.42 9.16 -4.99
CA HIS A 236 21.73 8.98 -3.57
C HIS A 236 22.73 7.84 -3.37
N THR A 237 23.89 8.12 -2.74
CA THR A 237 24.95 7.15 -2.53
C THR A 237 24.95 6.49 -1.16
N ARG A 238 24.23 7.04 -0.19
CA ARG A 238 24.27 6.60 1.21
C ARG A 238 24.04 5.10 1.36
N LEU A 239 23.08 4.53 0.63
CA LEU A 239 22.80 3.09 0.71
C LEU A 239 23.99 2.24 0.21
N VAL A 240 24.74 2.73 -0.79
CA VAL A 240 25.98 2.09 -1.27
C VAL A 240 27.06 2.12 -0.18
N GLU A 241 27.19 3.26 0.49
CA GLU A 241 28.18 3.46 1.57
C GLU A 241 27.85 2.56 2.77
N ASP A 242 26.56 2.50 3.18
CA ASP A 242 26.11 1.71 4.33
C ASP A 242 26.03 0.20 4.05
N LYS A 243 25.76 -0.21 2.81
CA LYS A 243 25.41 -1.59 2.43
C LYS A 243 26.23 -2.19 1.28
N GLY A 244 27.21 -1.46 0.78
CA GLY A 244 28.03 -1.91 -0.37
C GLY A 244 28.72 -3.25 -0.15
N GLY A 245 29.23 -3.51 1.05
CA GLY A 245 29.86 -4.79 1.43
C GLY A 245 28.90 -5.97 1.66
N GLN A 246 27.60 -5.78 1.49
CA GLN A 246 26.55 -6.79 1.74
C GLN A 246 25.83 -7.24 0.47
N ASN A 247 26.36 -6.96 -0.70
CA ASN A 247 25.80 -7.30 -2.02
C ASN A 247 24.39 -6.76 -2.27
N TRP A 248 23.98 -5.67 -1.63
CA TRP A 248 22.69 -5.04 -1.88
C TRP A 248 22.71 -4.21 -3.14
N ILE A 249 23.69 -3.33 -3.23
CA ILE A 249 23.80 -2.29 -4.24
C ILE A 249 25.28 -1.88 -4.37
N THR A 250 25.70 -1.61 -5.61
CA THR A 250 26.98 -1.01 -5.93
C THR A 250 26.78 0.13 -6.93
N ARG A 251 27.72 1.06 -6.98
CA ARG A 251 27.73 2.13 -7.99
C ARG A 251 28.84 1.92 -8.99
N GLU A 252 28.47 1.88 -10.27
CA GLU A 252 29.40 1.76 -11.38
C GLU A 252 29.14 2.88 -12.39
N LYS A 253 30.05 3.86 -12.47
CA LYS A 253 29.93 5.02 -13.38
C LYS A 253 28.61 5.79 -13.17
N ASP A 254 27.71 5.75 -14.15
CA ASP A 254 26.43 6.44 -14.19
C ASP A 254 25.24 5.54 -13.79
N LYS A 255 25.51 4.36 -13.20
CA LYS A 255 24.49 3.39 -12.79
C LYS A 255 24.69 2.89 -11.38
N PHE A 256 23.59 2.50 -10.77
CA PHE A 256 23.59 1.55 -9.69
C PHE A 256 23.41 0.14 -10.24
N LYS A 257 24.10 -0.82 -9.62
CA LYS A 257 24.00 -2.25 -9.87
C LYS A 257 23.44 -2.97 -8.66
N PHE A 258 22.61 -3.95 -8.91
CA PHE A 258 21.99 -4.79 -7.88
C PHE A 258 22.40 -6.25 -8.10
N PRO A 259 23.44 -6.72 -7.40
CA PRO A 259 23.96 -8.10 -7.58
C PRO A 259 22.97 -9.21 -7.20
N GLY A 260 21.77 -8.81 -6.69
CA GLY A 260 20.76 -9.75 -6.26
C GLY A 260 21.01 -10.34 -4.87
N GLY A 261 22.05 -9.91 -4.19
CA GLY A 261 22.37 -10.33 -2.83
C GLY A 261 21.60 -9.54 -1.76
N GLY A 262 21.95 -9.80 -0.53
CA GLY A 262 21.43 -9.16 0.66
C GLY A 262 22.12 -9.69 1.90
N THR A 263 21.85 -9.13 3.07
CA THR A 263 22.53 -9.51 4.31
C THR A 263 22.39 -11.02 4.63
N GLN A 264 21.27 -11.64 4.26
CA GLN A 264 20.99 -13.05 4.57
C GLN A 264 21.05 -13.96 3.33
N PHE A 265 20.93 -13.43 2.11
CA PHE A 265 21.11 -14.23 0.91
C PHE A 265 22.48 -13.96 0.27
N ILE A 266 23.49 -14.49 0.94
CA ILE A 266 24.91 -14.27 0.66
C ILE A 266 25.29 -14.70 -0.77
N HIS A 267 24.67 -15.79 -1.25
CA HIS A 267 24.89 -16.37 -2.56
C HIS A 267 23.86 -15.90 -3.62
N GLY A 268 23.06 -14.92 -3.27
CA GLY A 268 22.04 -14.34 -4.13
C GLY A 268 20.61 -14.79 -3.80
N ALA A 269 19.65 -14.01 -4.33
CA ALA A 269 18.25 -14.24 -4.05
C ALA A 269 17.71 -15.51 -4.71
N ASP A 270 18.23 -15.92 -5.87
CA ASP A 270 17.79 -17.16 -6.52
C ASP A 270 18.10 -18.39 -5.68
N GLU A 271 19.35 -18.53 -5.22
CA GLU A 271 19.76 -19.63 -4.36
C GLU A 271 18.97 -19.65 -3.04
N TYR A 272 18.75 -18.47 -2.47
CA TYR A 272 17.92 -18.33 -1.28
C TYR A 272 16.48 -18.80 -1.49
N LEU A 273 15.86 -18.46 -2.62
CA LEU A 273 14.52 -18.92 -2.99
C LEU A 273 14.48 -20.43 -3.25
N ASP A 274 15.52 -21.00 -3.88
CA ASP A 274 15.66 -22.43 -4.09
C ASP A 274 15.81 -23.18 -2.77
N HIS A 275 16.57 -22.62 -1.83
CA HIS A 275 16.70 -23.16 -0.49
C HIS A 275 15.36 -23.21 0.24
N ILE A 276 14.59 -22.10 0.24
CA ILE A 276 13.25 -22.08 0.83
C ILE A 276 12.34 -23.13 0.20
N ASN A 277 12.30 -23.22 -1.12
CA ASN A 277 11.46 -24.18 -1.84
C ASN A 277 11.87 -25.63 -1.57
N LYS A 278 13.17 -25.88 -1.38
CA LYS A 278 13.70 -27.20 -0.97
C LYS A 278 13.36 -27.53 0.49
N MET A 279 13.35 -26.53 1.37
CA MET A 279 12.97 -26.72 2.77
C MET A 279 11.50 -27.15 2.89
N VAL A 280 10.60 -26.47 2.17
CA VAL A 280 9.15 -26.65 2.20
C VAL A 280 8.60 -26.61 0.77
N PRO A 281 8.59 -27.77 0.06
CA PRO A 281 8.14 -27.85 -1.33
C PRO A 281 6.69 -27.39 -1.54
N GLU A 282 5.87 -27.47 -0.49
CA GLU A 282 4.46 -27.06 -0.49
C GLU A 282 4.27 -25.54 -0.68
N ILE A 283 5.32 -24.73 -0.44
CA ILE A 283 5.31 -23.30 -0.77
C ILE A 283 5.08 -23.11 -2.26
N ALA A 284 5.68 -23.94 -3.11
CA ALA A 284 5.43 -24.03 -4.55
C ALA A 284 5.25 -22.65 -5.20
N PHE A 285 6.32 -21.83 -5.23
CA PHE A 285 6.33 -20.49 -5.80
C PHE A 285 5.71 -20.44 -7.20
N GLY A 286 4.76 -19.52 -7.41
CA GLY A 286 4.04 -19.36 -8.68
C GLY A 286 2.92 -20.36 -8.92
N HIS A 287 2.59 -21.21 -7.92
CA HIS A 287 1.45 -22.11 -7.96
C HIS A 287 0.58 -21.97 -6.70
N HIS A 288 1.06 -22.40 -5.53
CA HIS A 288 0.38 -22.18 -4.24
C HIS A 288 0.69 -20.79 -3.67
N THR A 289 1.95 -20.39 -3.70
CA THR A 289 2.36 -19.05 -3.29
C THR A 289 2.40 -18.11 -4.49
N ARG A 290 1.48 -17.17 -4.55
CA ARG A 290 1.35 -16.16 -5.61
C ARG A 290 1.58 -14.74 -5.12
N VAL A 291 1.08 -14.39 -3.92
CA VAL A 291 1.17 -13.05 -3.35
C VAL A 291 1.98 -13.09 -2.06
N VAL A 292 3.04 -12.30 -2.01
CA VAL A 292 3.99 -12.30 -0.89
C VAL A 292 4.15 -10.90 -0.32
N LEU A 293 4.30 -10.80 1.00
CA LEU A 293 4.74 -9.59 1.69
C LEU A 293 6.21 -9.74 2.06
N ASP A 294 7.06 -8.83 1.57
CA ASP A 294 8.48 -8.75 1.93
C ASP A 294 8.73 -7.55 2.85
N VAL A 295 8.93 -7.82 4.12
CA VAL A 295 9.00 -6.83 5.17
C VAL A 295 10.46 -6.46 5.48
N GLY A 296 10.76 -5.15 5.46
CA GLY A 296 12.13 -4.67 5.55
C GLY A 296 12.92 -5.08 4.30
N CYS A 297 12.32 -4.88 3.15
CA CYS A 297 12.71 -5.45 1.84
C CYS A 297 14.09 -5.02 1.32
N GLY A 298 14.75 -4.07 1.95
CA GLY A 298 15.96 -3.46 1.40
C GLY A 298 15.66 -2.86 0.01
N VAL A 299 16.47 -3.20 -0.98
CA VAL A 299 16.25 -2.79 -2.39
C VAL A 299 15.32 -3.76 -3.14
N ALA A 300 14.52 -4.56 -2.43
CA ALA A 300 13.55 -5.52 -2.93
C ALA A 300 14.15 -6.61 -3.86
N SER A 301 15.36 -7.09 -3.59
CA SER A 301 15.95 -8.17 -4.39
C SER A 301 15.15 -9.47 -4.26
N PHE A 302 14.61 -9.79 -3.09
CA PHE A 302 13.73 -10.95 -2.90
C PHE A 302 12.51 -10.90 -3.85
N GLY A 303 11.76 -9.80 -3.82
CA GLY A 303 10.62 -9.60 -4.72
C GLY A 303 10.99 -9.57 -6.20
N ALA A 304 12.14 -8.97 -6.54
CA ALA A 304 12.61 -8.88 -7.93
C ALA A 304 12.85 -10.25 -8.56
N TYR A 305 13.41 -11.20 -7.81
CA TYR A 305 13.66 -12.56 -8.30
C TYR A 305 12.41 -13.44 -8.23
N LEU A 306 11.48 -13.19 -7.31
CA LEU A 306 10.18 -13.86 -7.26
C LEU A 306 9.30 -13.58 -8.48
N LEU A 307 9.43 -12.41 -9.11
CA LEU A 307 8.67 -12.07 -10.33
C LEU A 307 8.90 -13.07 -11.46
N SER A 308 10.15 -13.56 -11.64
CA SER A 308 10.49 -14.58 -12.63
C SER A 308 9.91 -15.95 -12.30
N ARG A 309 9.53 -16.18 -11.05
CA ARG A 309 8.88 -17.40 -10.54
C ARG A 309 7.35 -17.32 -10.52
N GLY A 310 6.77 -16.32 -11.17
CA GLY A 310 5.32 -16.12 -11.22
C GLY A 310 4.69 -15.63 -9.91
N VAL A 311 5.49 -15.11 -8.99
CA VAL A 311 5.04 -14.55 -7.71
C VAL A 311 5.10 -13.02 -7.74
N ILE A 312 4.06 -12.37 -7.25
CA ILE A 312 4.06 -10.91 -7.04
C ILE A 312 4.29 -10.61 -5.57
N THR A 313 5.18 -9.65 -5.30
CA THR A 313 5.58 -9.34 -3.92
C THR A 313 5.26 -7.88 -3.63
N MET A 314 4.54 -7.62 -2.55
CA MET A 314 4.48 -6.28 -1.96
C MET A 314 5.70 -6.10 -1.08
N SER A 315 6.66 -5.32 -1.55
CA SER A 315 7.89 -5.02 -0.80
C SER A 315 7.67 -3.76 0.01
N VAL A 316 7.89 -3.83 1.33
CA VAL A 316 7.61 -2.71 2.24
C VAL A 316 8.81 -2.38 3.12
N ALA A 317 9.03 -1.10 3.32
CA ALA A 317 9.99 -0.55 4.28
C ALA A 317 9.57 0.87 4.69
N PRO A 318 9.91 1.33 5.89
CA PRO A 318 9.69 2.72 6.27
C PRO A 318 10.65 3.66 5.53
N LYS A 319 10.32 4.93 5.48
CA LYS A 319 11.23 5.99 5.05
C LYS A 319 12.15 6.36 6.23
N ASP A 320 13.11 5.50 6.51
CA ASP A 320 14.02 5.58 7.65
C ASP A 320 15.47 5.99 7.27
N VAL A 321 16.43 5.69 8.13
CA VAL A 321 17.85 5.97 7.91
C VAL A 321 18.44 5.31 6.65
N HIS A 322 17.77 4.31 6.12
CA HIS A 322 18.08 3.67 4.84
C HIS A 322 17.25 4.27 3.72
N GLU A 323 17.25 5.58 3.61
CA GLU A 323 16.52 6.33 2.61
C GLU A 323 16.62 5.72 1.21
N ASN A 324 15.53 5.88 0.47
CA ASN A 324 15.45 5.50 -0.95
C ASN A 324 15.38 3.99 -1.25
N GLN A 325 15.35 3.08 -0.26
CA GLN A 325 15.19 1.63 -0.53
C GLN A 325 13.99 1.36 -1.44
N ILE A 326 12.84 1.91 -1.10
CA ILE A 326 11.59 1.75 -1.87
C ILE A 326 11.69 2.44 -3.23
N GLN A 327 12.34 3.60 -3.30
CA GLN A 327 12.56 4.28 -4.57
C GLN A 327 13.43 3.44 -5.53
N PHE A 328 14.50 2.80 -5.02
CA PHE A 328 15.29 1.86 -5.80
C PHE A 328 14.46 0.67 -6.28
N ALA A 329 13.61 0.09 -5.41
CA ALA A 329 12.72 -1.01 -5.79
C ALA A 329 11.79 -0.62 -6.95
N LEU A 330 11.16 0.55 -6.85
CA LEU A 330 10.24 1.06 -7.87
C LEU A 330 10.97 1.43 -9.16
N GLU A 331 12.18 2.01 -9.09
CA GLU A 331 13.00 2.29 -10.28
C GLU A 331 13.45 1.00 -10.97
N ARG A 332 13.72 -0.06 -10.22
CA ARG A 332 13.98 -1.42 -10.75
C ARG A 332 12.75 -2.04 -11.42
N GLY A 333 11.55 -1.50 -11.22
CA GLY A 333 10.29 -2.08 -11.72
C GLY A 333 9.75 -3.20 -10.85
N VAL A 334 10.04 -3.18 -9.55
CA VAL A 334 9.56 -4.13 -8.53
C VAL A 334 8.45 -3.48 -7.71
N PRO A 335 7.33 -4.18 -7.44
CA PRO A 335 6.28 -3.64 -6.60
C PRO A 335 6.76 -3.33 -5.19
N ALA A 336 6.57 -2.10 -4.77
CA ALA A 336 6.99 -1.64 -3.45
C ALA A 336 6.16 -0.46 -2.97
N MET A 337 6.09 -0.26 -1.65
CA MET A 337 5.41 0.85 -1.02
C MET A 337 6.13 1.25 0.26
N VAL A 338 6.15 2.54 0.58
CA VAL A 338 6.62 3.00 1.89
C VAL A 338 5.53 2.66 2.92
N ALA A 339 5.91 1.93 3.97
CA ALA A 339 5.00 1.58 5.05
C ALA A 339 5.77 1.39 6.35
N ALA A 340 5.13 1.71 7.47
CA ALA A 340 5.65 1.52 8.82
C ALA A 340 4.74 0.58 9.61
N PHE A 341 5.34 -0.18 10.53
CA PHE A 341 4.63 -1.03 11.49
C PHE A 341 4.78 -0.40 12.88
N ALA A 342 4.00 0.61 13.18
CA ALA A 342 4.07 1.32 14.45
C ALA A 342 2.78 1.17 15.24
N THR A 343 1.77 2.00 14.98
CA THR A 343 0.54 2.06 15.75
C THR A 343 -0.71 1.77 14.93
N GLN A 344 -0.63 1.88 13.60
CA GLN A 344 -1.78 1.71 12.71
C GLN A 344 -1.70 0.42 11.89
N ARG A 345 -2.86 -0.09 11.45
CA ARG A 345 -2.93 -1.21 10.53
C ARG A 345 -2.31 -0.84 9.18
N LEU A 346 -1.66 -1.82 8.57
CA LEU A 346 -1.25 -1.68 7.17
C LEU A 346 -2.49 -1.63 6.25
N LEU A 347 -2.34 -0.98 5.11
CA LEU A 347 -3.42 -0.74 4.14
C LEU A 347 -3.78 -1.99 3.30
N TYR A 348 -3.65 -3.17 3.89
CA TYR A 348 -3.94 -4.46 3.28
C TYR A 348 -5.04 -5.19 4.05
N PRO A 349 -5.91 -5.97 3.38
CA PRO A 349 -6.96 -6.72 4.05
C PRO A 349 -6.38 -7.88 4.86
N SER A 350 -7.20 -8.50 5.70
CA SER A 350 -6.86 -9.77 6.31
C SER A 350 -6.62 -10.85 5.23
N GLN A 351 -5.82 -11.87 5.55
CA GLN A 351 -5.51 -12.97 4.64
C GLN A 351 -5.01 -12.54 3.25
N ALA A 352 -4.32 -11.39 3.16
CA ALA A 352 -3.86 -10.83 1.89
C ALA A 352 -2.71 -11.62 1.26
N PHE A 353 -1.85 -12.24 2.05
CA PHE A 353 -0.59 -12.81 1.59
C PHE A 353 -0.51 -14.32 1.83
N ASP A 354 -0.09 -15.05 0.80
CA ASP A 354 0.16 -16.49 0.90
C ASP A 354 1.44 -16.78 1.71
N LEU A 355 2.39 -15.84 1.73
CA LEU A 355 3.64 -15.92 2.47
C LEU A 355 4.09 -14.52 2.93
N ILE A 356 4.59 -14.44 4.15
CA ILE A 356 5.26 -13.27 4.68
C ILE A 356 6.74 -13.60 4.86
N HIS A 357 7.61 -12.78 4.28
CA HIS A 357 9.05 -12.88 4.39
C HIS A 357 9.60 -11.74 5.25
N CYS A 358 10.54 -12.09 6.13
CA CYS A 358 11.27 -11.14 6.94
C CYS A 358 12.75 -11.54 7.02
N SER A 359 13.57 -10.80 6.32
CA SER A 359 15.02 -10.92 6.43
C SER A 359 15.58 -9.79 7.28
N ARG A 360 15.76 -10.06 8.59
CA ARG A 360 16.22 -9.06 9.59
C ARG A 360 15.30 -7.84 9.70
N CYS A 361 14.03 -8.00 9.38
CA CYS A 361 13.03 -7.00 9.70
C CYS A 361 12.84 -6.92 11.21
N ARG A 362 12.95 -5.80 11.80
CA ARG A 362 12.88 -5.59 13.26
C ARG A 362 11.42 -5.35 13.67
N ILE A 363 10.55 -6.37 13.58
CA ILE A 363 9.11 -6.23 13.81
C ILE A 363 8.61 -7.31 14.77
N ASN A 364 7.68 -6.94 15.64
CA ASN A 364 6.92 -7.85 16.48
C ASN A 364 5.72 -8.39 15.67
N TRP A 365 5.76 -9.69 15.40
CA TRP A 365 4.81 -10.33 14.52
C TRP A 365 3.53 -10.77 15.23
N THR A 366 2.39 -10.36 14.73
CA THR A 366 1.07 -10.92 15.06
C THR A 366 0.18 -10.78 13.82
N ARG A 367 0.21 -11.72 12.87
CA ARG A 367 -0.81 -11.77 11.80
C ARG A 367 -0.91 -13.08 11.01
N ASP A 368 -1.97 -13.22 10.30
CA ASP A 368 -2.87 -14.30 9.92
C ASP A 368 -2.55 -15.00 8.59
N GLY A 369 -2.67 -16.34 8.55
CA GLY A 369 -2.73 -17.27 7.41
C GLY A 369 -1.54 -17.29 6.47
N GLY A 370 -1.03 -18.47 6.12
CA GLY A 370 0.08 -18.60 5.20
C GLY A 370 1.40 -18.98 5.88
N TYR A 371 2.48 -18.96 5.11
CA TYR A 371 3.82 -19.25 5.63
C TYR A 371 4.53 -17.97 6.08
N PHE A 372 5.19 -18.05 7.24
CA PHE A 372 6.10 -17.02 7.70
C PHE A 372 7.53 -17.52 7.56
N VAL A 373 8.33 -16.85 6.76
CA VAL A 373 9.74 -17.15 6.51
C VAL A 373 10.61 -16.10 7.19
N TRP A 374 11.34 -16.50 8.21
CA TRP A 374 12.20 -15.64 9.01
C TRP A 374 13.66 -15.97 8.84
N ALA A 375 14.45 -15.01 8.38
CA ALA A 375 15.89 -15.13 8.24
C ALA A 375 16.58 -14.07 9.09
N ALA A 376 16.95 -14.43 10.34
CA ALA A 376 17.50 -13.50 11.31
C ALA A 376 18.58 -14.13 12.17
N GLN A 377 19.43 -13.34 12.82
CA GLN A 377 20.55 -13.84 13.63
C GLN A 377 20.13 -14.87 14.70
N PRO A 378 19.00 -14.73 15.44
CA PRO A 378 18.57 -15.75 16.39
C PRO A 378 18.34 -17.13 15.81
N VAL A 379 18.13 -17.24 14.50
CA VAL A 379 17.95 -18.53 13.84
C VAL A 379 19.25 -19.34 13.81
N TYR A 380 20.41 -18.70 13.64
CA TYR A 380 21.68 -19.40 13.34
C TYR A 380 22.86 -19.02 14.22
N LYS A 381 22.78 -17.98 15.05
CA LYS A 381 23.80 -17.61 16.01
C LYS A 381 23.42 -18.09 17.40
N HIS A 382 24.43 -18.55 18.16
CA HIS A 382 24.28 -19.18 19.47
C HIS A 382 24.86 -18.32 20.61
N GLU A 383 24.81 -17.00 20.48
CA GLU A 383 25.08 -16.07 21.56
C GLU A 383 23.90 -16.08 22.54
N GLU A 384 24.12 -16.00 23.84
CA GLU A 384 23.10 -16.14 24.88
C GLU A 384 21.87 -15.28 24.64
N ILE A 385 22.04 -13.99 24.31
CA ILE A 385 20.94 -13.05 23.98
C ILE A 385 20.16 -13.53 22.75
N LEU A 386 20.81 -14.06 21.73
CA LEU A 386 20.16 -14.49 20.49
C LEU A 386 19.44 -15.84 20.68
N GLU A 387 19.96 -16.72 21.55
CA GLU A 387 19.26 -17.94 21.94
C GLU A 387 18.01 -17.64 22.78
N GLU A 388 18.07 -16.63 23.66
CA GLU A 388 16.90 -16.16 24.37
C GLU A 388 15.83 -15.62 23.41
N GLN A 389 16.20 -14.76 22.46
CA GLN A 389 15.29 -14.28 21.41
C GLN A 389 14.69 -15.39 20.56
N TRP A 390 15.47 -16.44 20.28
CA TRP A 390 14.95 -17.61 19.59
C TRP A 390 13.89 -18.35 20.42
N LYS A 391 14.14 -18.56 21.72
CA LYS A 391 13.17 -19.15 22.65
C LYS A 391 11.91 -18.31 22.79
N GLU A 392 12.06 -16.98 22.89
CA GLU A 392 10.93 -16.06 22.93
C GLU A 392 10.09 -16.15 21.64
N MET A 393 10.71 -16.23 20.46
CA MET A 393 10.00 -16.40 19.19
C MET A 393 9.24 -17.73 19.15
N LEU A 394 9.85 -18.84 19.56
CA LEU A 394 9.16 -20.13 19.65
C LEU A 394 7.96 -20.08 20.61
N ASN A 395 8.12 -19.46 21.77
CA ASN A 395 7.05 -19.30 22.75
C ASN A 395 5.92 -18.39 22.20
N LEU A 396 6.28 -17.27 21.54
CA LEU A 396 5.29 -16.40 20.90
C LEU A 396 4.50 -17.13 19.84
N THR A 397 5.18 -17.79 18.91
CA THR A 397 4.52 -18.52 17.80
C THR A 397 3.67 -19.68 18.27
N ALA A 398 4.07 -20.38 19.34
CA ALA A 398 3.23 -21.39 20.00
C ALA A 398 1.95 -20.79 20.57
N ARG A 399 2.03 -19.65 21.27
CA ARG A 399 0.84 -18.93 21.77
C ARG A 399 -0.04 -18.38 20.65
N LEU A 400 0.53 -18.08 19.49
CA LEU A 400 -0.18 -17.71 18.27
C LEU A 400 -0.70 -18.93 17.50
N CYS A 401 -0.56 -20.14 18.02
CA CYS A 401 -0.95 -21.37 17.35
C CYS A 401 -0.27 -21.58 15.98
N TRP A 402 0.90 -21.03 15.78
CA TRP A 402 1.64 -21.23 14.54
C TRP A 402 2.44 -22.52 14.60
N ASP A 403 2.29 -23.37 13.61
CA ASP A 403 3.06 -24.61 13.49
C ASP A 403 4.49 -24.29 13.06
N PHE A 404 5.47 -24.67 13.86
CA PHE A 404 6.86 -24.63 13.44
C PHE A 404 7.12 -25.74 12.41
N VAL A 405 7.38 -25.35 11.16
CA VAL A 405 7.51 -26.30 10.04
C VAL A 405 8.93 -26.79 9.91
N LYS A 406 9.90 -25.88 9.81
CA LYS A 406 11.30 -26.26 9.59
C LYS A 406 12.28 -25.13 9.91
N LYS A 407 13.47 -25.51 10.34
CA LYS A 407 14.64 -24.64 10.43
C LYS A 407 15.80 -25.32 9.67
N ASP A 408 16.46 -24.58 8.80
CA ASP A 408 17.64 -25.03 8.08
C ASP A 408 18.58 -23.85 7.82
N GLY A 409 19.85 -23.99 8.23
CA GLY A 409 20.81 -22.91 8.17
C GLY A 409 20.33 -21.65 8.90
N TYR A 410 20.16 -20.59 8.16
CA TYR A 410 19.75 -19.28 8.67
C TYR A 410 18.26 -18.94 8.45
N VAL A 411 17.47 -19.89 8.02
CA VAL A 411 16.04 -19.73 7.72
C VAL A 411 15.21 -20.61 8.65
N ALA A 412 14.13 -20.04 9.19
CA ALA A 412 13.09 -20.74 9.93
C ALA A 412 11.72 -20.43 9.32
N ILE A 413 10.85 -21.43 9.27
CA ILE A 413 9.55 -21.35 8.60
C ILE A 413 8.46 -21.83 9.56
N TRP A 414 7.42 -21.05 9.68
CA TRP A 414 6.18 -21.36 10.41
C TRP A 414 4.99 -21.32 9.45
N ARG A 415 3.94 -22.03 9.85
CA ARG A 415 2.65 -22.00 9.17
C ARG A 415 1.57 -21.65 10.16
N LYS A 416 0.70 -20.74 9.78
CA LYS A 416 -0.46 -20.36 10.57
C LYS A 416 -1.57 -21.40 10.48
N PRO A 417 -2.44 -21.54 11.52
CA PRO A 417 -3.58 -22.47 11.49
C PRO A 417 -4.62 -22.07 10.43
N PHE A 418 -5.32 -23.07 9.91
CA PHE A 418 -6.37 -22.89 8.91
C PHE A 418 -7.74 -22.55 9.50
N ASN A 419 -7.91 -22.69 10.82
CA ASN A 419 -9.17 -22.46 11.52
C ASN A 419 -8.93 -21.96 12.96
N ASN A 420 -10.03 -21.59 13.63
CA ASN A 420 -9.97 -21.03 14.97
C ASN A 420 -9.81 -22.09 16.10
N SER A 421 -9.77 -23.39 15.81
CA SER A 421 -9.83 -24.44 16.84
C SER A 421 -8.72 -24.32 17.88
N CYS A 422 -7.47 -24.09 17.44
CA CYS A 422 -6.37 -23.88 18.38
C CYS A 422 -6.59 -22.63 19.23
N TYR A 423 -6.98 -21.52 18.62
CA TYR A 423 -7.19 -20.25 19.33
C TYR A 423 -8.26 -20.36 20.42
N LEU A 424 -9.35 -21.08 20.13
CA LEU A 424 -10.47 -21.26 21.06
C LEU A 424 -10.13 -22.23 22.21
N ASN A 425 -9.17 -23.13 22.00
CA ASN A 425 -8.73 -24.12 22.99
C ASN A 425 -7.54 -23.65 23.84
N ARG A 426 -7.04 -22.44 23.66
CA ARG A 426 -5.97 -21.90 24.51
C ARG A 426 -6.44 -21.70 25.94
N GLU A 427 -5.53 -21.80 26.90
CA GLU A 427 -5.79 -21.50 28.29
C GLU A 427 -6.35 -20.08 28.48
N ALA A 428 -7.29 -19.93 29.39
CA ALA A 428 -7.85 -18.61 29.70
C ALA A 428 -6.73 -17.64 30.12
N GLY A 429 -6.73 -16.43 29.59
CA GLY A 429 -5.70 -15.43 29.87
C GLY A 429 -4.44 -15.52 29.01
N THR A 430 -4.36 -16.43 28.04
CA THR A 430 -3.24 -16.49 27.07
C THR A 430 -3.17 -15.20 26.26
N VAL A 431 -2.00 -14.55 26.28
CA VAL A 431 -1.72 -13.29 25.55
C VAL A 431 -0.94 -13.62 24.25
N PRO A 432 -1.30 -13.00 23.11
CA PRO A 432 -2.40 -12.08 22.87
C PRO A 432 -3.79 -12.77 22.86
N PRO A 433 -4.86 -12.08 23.31
CA PRO A 433 -6.22 -12.60 23.23
C PRO A 433 -6.72 -12.63 21.78
N LEU A 434 -7.89 -13.24 21.55
CA LEU A 434 -8.62 -13.02 20.30
C LEU A 434 -9.19 -11.60 20.27
N CYS A 435 -9.22 -10.97 19.09
CA CYS A 435 -9.92 -9.70 18.91
C CYS A 435 -11.42 -9.84 19.17
N ASP A 436 -12.07 -8.73 19.47
CA ASP A 436 -13.51 -8.66 19.66
C ASP A 436 -14.26 -9.14 18.40
N GLN A 437 -15.50 -9.57 18.58
CA GLN A 437 -16.30 -10.11 17.45
C GLN A 437 -16.72 -9.04 16.45
N ASP A 438 -16.78 -7.79 16.87
CA ASP A 438 -17.10 -6.61 16.08
C ASP A 438 -15.87 -5.98 15.40
N ASP A 439 -14.67 -6.51 15.66
CA ASP A 439 -13.45 -6.04 15.01
C ASP A 439 -13.44 -6.49 13.55
N ASP A 440 -13.64 -5.54 12.61
CA ASP A 440 -13.51 -5.79 11.18
C ASP A 440 -12.04 -5.76 10.78
N PRO A 441 -11.43 -6.92 10.47
CA PRO A 441 -10.02 -6.99 10.11
C PRO A 441 -9.70 -6.40 8.73
N ASP A 442 -10.69 -6.20 7.89
CA ASP A 442 -10.54 -5.64 6.54
C ASP A 442 -10.75 -4.11 6.53
N ASN A 443 -11.22 -3.53 7.65
CA ASN A 443 -11.18 -2.10 7.86
C ASN A 443 -9.76 -1.67 8.26
N VAL A 444 -9.05 -0.98 7.36
CA VAL A 444 -7.61 -0.70 7.52
C VAL A 444 -7.26 0.78 7.39
N TRP A 445 -8.20 1.65 7.02
CA TRP A 445 -7.93 3.08 6.82
C TRP A 445 -7.96 3.83 8.14
N TYR A 446 -6.80 4.31 8.60
CA TYR A 446 -6.60 4.99 9.90
C TYR A 446 -7.17 4.20 11.10
N VAL A 447 -6.94 2.90 11.12
CA VAL A 447 -7.35 2.03 12.22
C VAL A 447 -6.13 1.64 13.06
N ASP A 448 -6.25 1.83 14.37
CA ASP A 448 -5.18 1.49 15.31
C ASP A 448 -4.91 -0.02 15.35
N LEU A 449 -3.64 -0.36 15.49
CA LEU A 449 -3.18 -1.73 15.64
C LEU A 449 -3.52 -2.25 17.04
N LYS A 450 -4.39 -3.26 17.13
CA LYS A 450 -4.76 -3.91 18.37
C LYS A 450 -3.82 -5.07 18.68
N ALA A 451 -3.48 -5.23 19.96
CA ALA A 451 -2.68 -6.36 20.44
C ALA A 451 -3.56 -7.62 20.65
N CYS A 452 -4.21 -8.07 19.59
CA CYS A 452 -5.07 -9.24 19.59
C CYS A 452 -4.91 -10.08 18.32
N ILE A 453 -5.36 -11.33 18.33
CA ILE A 453 -5.36 -12.23 17.19
C ILE A 453 -6.69 -12.07 16.46
N THR A 454 -6.64 -11.70 15.20
CA THR A 454 -7.81 -11.67 14.32
C THR A 454 -8.44 -13.06 14.19
N ARG A 455 -9.74 -13.16 14.36
CA ARG A 455 -10.47 -14.41 14.11
C ARG A 455 -10.47 -14.73 12.63
N LEU A 456 -10.26 -16.00 12.29
CA LEU A 456 -10.52 -16.46 10.94
C LEU A 456 -12.03 -16.49 10.72
N PRO A 457 -12.53 -16.19 9.50
CA PRO A 457 -13.95 -16.19 9.22
C PRO A 457 -14.59 -17.53 9.55
N GLU A 458 -15.69 -17.53 10.31
CA GLU A 458 -16.40 -18.76 10.74
C GLU A 458 -16.99 -19.52 9.56
N ASN A 459 -17.38 -18.81 8.50
CA ASN A 459 -17.86 -19.38 7.23
C ASN A 459 -16.75 -20.01 6.37
N GLY A 460 -15.49 -19.92 6.79
CA GLY A 460 -14.34 -20.43 6.07
C GLY A 460 -13.96 -19.68 4.81
N TYR A 461 -14.53 -18.50 4.57
CA TYR A 461 -14.18 -17.68 3.40
C TYR A 461 -12.70 -17.29 3.43
N GLY A 462 -12.04 -17.45 2.28
CA GLY A 462 -10.59 -17.22 2.13
C GLY A 462 -9.72 -18.42 2.52
N ALA A 463 -10.27 -19.50 3.09
CA ALA A 463 -9.51 -20.71 3.41
C ALA A 463 -9.20 -21.58 2.17
N ASN A 464 -10.08 -21.57 1.17
CA ASN A 464 -9.98 -22.37 -0.05
C ASN A 464 -9.69 -21.50 -1.26
N ILE A 465 -8.47 -20.98 -1.35
CA ILE A 465 -8.05 -20.20 -2.50
C ILE A 465 -7.61 -21.13 -3.62
N THR A 466 -8.20 -20.99 -4.80
CA THR A 466 -7.78 -21.68 -6.01
C THR A 466 -6.32 -21.37 -6.34
N THR A 467 -5.55 -22.34 -6.80
CA THR A 467 -4.13 -22.14 -7.14
C THR A 467 -3.96 -21.23 -8.36
N TRP A 468 -2.79 -20.59 -8.45
CA TRP A 468 -2.40 -19.81 -9.62
C TRP A 468 -2.11 -20.76 -10.81
N PRO A 469 -2.47 -20.38 -12.07
CA PRO A 469 -3.08 -19.11 -12.49
C PRO A 469 -4.62 -19.11 -12.47
N ALA A 470 -5.29 -20.20 -12.12
CA ALA A 470 -6.75 -20.32 -12.17
C ALA A 470 -7.44 -19.29 -11.26
N ARG A 471 -6.87 -18.95 -10.09
CA ARG A 471 -7.42 -17.97 -9.14
C ARG A 471 -7.64 -16.57 -9.75
N LEU A 472 -6.94 -16.23 -10.83
CA LEU A 472 -7.10 -14.95 -11.51
C LEU A 472 -8.50 -14.76 -12.09
N GLN A 473 -9.14 -15.86 -12.53
CA GLN A 473 -10.44 -15.86 -13.21
C GLN A 473 -11.58 -16.41 -12.34
N THR A 474 -11.24 -17.17 -11.31
CA THR A 474 -12.24 -17.81 -10.44
C THR A 474 -12.79 -16.78 -9.47
N PRO A 475 -14.11 -16.59 -9.38
CA PRO A 475 -14.72 -15.76 -8.34
C PRO A 475 -14.34 -16.31 -6.96
N PRO A 476 -13.68 -15.52 -6.10
CA PRO A 476 -13.31 -15.99 -4.78
C PRO A 476 -14.49 -16.02 -3.80
N ASP A 477 -14.41 -16.87 -2.77
CA ASP A 477 -15.46 -16.99 -1.76
C ASP A 477 -15.73 -15.67 -1.04
N ARG A 478 -14.68 -14.89 -0.75
CA ARG A 478 -14.81 -13.57 -0.10
C ARG A 478 -15.57 -12.52 -0.94
N LEU A 479 -15.84 -12.80 -2.21
CA LEU A 479 -16.74 -11.99 -3.02
C LEU A 479 -18.14 -11.90 -2.39
N GLN A 480 -18.57 -12.96 -1.69
CA GLN A 480 -19.89 -13.00 -1.04
C GLN A 480 -19.97 -12.11 0.21
N SER A 481 -18.84 -11.74 0.82
CA SER A 481 -18.80 -10.83 1.97
C SER A 481 -18.83 -9.35 1.60
N ILE A 482 -18.62 -9.00 0.32
CA ILE A 482 -18.69 -7.61 -0.13
C ILE A 482 -20.11 -7.07 0.07
N GLN A 483 -20.23 -5.94 0.75
CA GLN A 483 -21.52 -5.28 0.98
C GLN A 483 -21.95 -4.57 -0.31
N LEU A 484 -22.77 -5.22 -1.09
CA LEU A 484 -23.42 -4.67 -2.28
C LEU A 484 -24.94 -4.62 -2.08
N ASP A 485 -25.61 -3.86 -2.93
CA ASP A 485 -27.07 -3.88 -2.96
C ASP A 485 -27.57 -5.33 -3.11
N ALA A 486 -28.51 -5.72 -2.25
CA ALA A 486 -29.02 -7.09 -2.17
C ALA A 486 -29.63 -7.62 -3.48
N LEU A 487 -30.03 -6.73 -4.38
CA LEU A 487 -30.61 -7.08 -5.68
C LEU A 487 -29.57 -7.49 -6.73
N LEU A 488 -28.27 -7.24 -6.48
CA LEU A 488 -27.23 -7.56 -7.45
C LEU A 488 -26.56 -8.90 -7.13
N SER A 489 -26.48 -9.79 -8.14
CA SER A 489 -25.67 -11.00 -8.07
C SER A 489 -24.19 -10.63 -8.11
N ARG A 490 -23.46 -10.89 -7.02
CA ARG A 490 -22.03 -10.62 -6.91
C ARG A 490 -21.21 -11.36 -7.97
N ASN A 491 -21.57 -12.60 -8.23
CA ASN A 491 -20.90 -13.42 -9.25
C ASN A 491 -21.12 -12.86 -10.67
N GLU A 492 -22.32 -12.41 -10.99
CA GLU A 492 -22.59 -11.81 -12.30
C GLU A 492 -21.88 -10.47 -12.46
N LEU A 493 -21.85 -9.65 -11.40
CA LEU A 493 -21.09 -8.41 -11.42
C LEU A 493 -19.58 -8.64 -11.61
N PHE A 494 -19.02 -9.65 -10.96
CA PHE A 494 -17.60 -10.03 -11.13
C PHE A 494 -17.31 -10.48 -12.57
N LYS A 495 -18.19 -11.31 -13.16
CA LYS A 495 -18.04 -11.76 -14.56
C LYS A 495 -18.19 -10.59 -15.53
N ALA A 496 -19.17 -9.73 -15.30
CA ALA A 496 -19.43 -8.55 -16.13
C ALA A 496 -18.24 -7.58 -16.10
N GLU A 497 -17.67 -7.28 -14.93
CA GLU A 497 -16.49 -6.44 -14.84
C GLU A 497 -15.27 -7.08 -15.53
N SER A 498 -15.08 -8.37 -15.37
CA SER A 498 -13.98 -9.09 -16.02
C SER A 498 -14.09 -9.06 -17.54
N ARG A 499 -15.30 -9.26 -18.07
CA ARG A 499 -15.58 -9.15 -19.53
C ARG A 499 -15.35 -7.72 -20.02
N TYR A 500 -15.89 -6.73 -19.34
CA TYR A 500 -15.76 -5.32 -19.67
C TYR A 500 -14.29 -4.91 -19.83
N TRP A 501 -13.46 -5.20 -18.82
CA TRP A 501 -12.06 -4.83 -18.88
C TRP A 501 -11.27 -5.59 -19.94
N ASN A 502 -11.60 -6.86 -20.21
CA ASN A 502 -10.98 -7.61 -21.29
C ASN A 502 -11.24 -6.97 -22.64
N GLU A 503 -12.46 -6.57 -22.93
CA GLU A 503 -12.85 -5.94 -24.18
C GLU A 503 -12.22 -4.55 -24.33
N ILE A 504 -12.25 -3.73 -23.26
CA ILE A 504 -11.60 -2.42 -23.21
C ILE A 504 -10.11 -2.53 -23.47
N ILE A 505 -9.41 -3.38 -22.72
CA ILE A 505 -7.94 -3.51 -22.85
C ILE A 505 -7.56 -4.10 -24.20
N GLU A 506 -8.33 -5.03 -24.73
CA GLU A 506 -8.10 -5.54 -26.08
C GLU A 506 -8.22 -4.44 -27.12
N SER A 507 -9.23 -3.56 -27.01
CA SER A 507 -9.36 -2.41 -27.90
C SER A 507 -8.19 -1.44 -27.76
N TYR A 508 -7.73 -1.15 -26.55
CA TYR A 508 -6.56 -0.29 -26.31
C TYR A 508 -5.26 -0.88 -26.84
N VAL A 509 -5.06 -2.19 -26.67
CA VAL A 509 -3.90 -2.89 -27.22
C VAL A 509 -3.86 -2.79 -28.74
N ARG A 510 -5.02 -2.92 -29.40
CA ARG A 510 -5.15 -2.78 -30.87
C ARG A 510 -4.97 -1.33 -31.34
N ALA A 511 -5.82 -0.43 -30.85
CA ALA A 511 -5.91 0.95 -31.34
C ALA A 511 -4.74 1.83 -30.88
N LEU A 512 -4.20 1.62 -29.68
CA LEU A 512 -3.16 2.45 -29.07
C LEU A 512 -1.80 1.77 -29.03
N HIS A 513 -1.68 0.60 -29.66
CA HIS A 513 -0.44 -0.16 -29.77
C HIS A 513 0.24 -0.42 -28.41
N TRP A 514 -0.51 -0.72 -27.36
CA TRP A 514 0.02 -0.89 -26.01
C TRP A 514 1.13 -1.93 -25.90
N LYS A 515 1.18 -2.93 -26.79
CA LYS A 515 2.31 -3.88 -26.86
C LYS A 515 3.65 -3.22 -27.25
N LYS A 516 3.61 -2.01 -27.84
CA LYS A 516 4.82 -1.23 -28.17
C LYS A 516 5.20 -0.26 -27.05
N ILE A 517 4.31 -0.02 -26.08
CA ILE A 517 4.54 0.87 -24.95
C ILE A 517 5.22 0.06 -23.84
N ARG A 518 6.22 0.66 -23.22
CA ARG A 518 6.90 0.08 -22.06
C ARG A 518 6.10 0.41 -20.82
N LEU A 519 5.19 -0.48 -20.43
CA LEU A 519 4.43 -0.39 -19.21
C LEU A 519 5.01 -1.38 -18.20
N ARG A 520 5.59 -0.89 -17.12
CA ARG A 520 6.09 -1.75 -16.06
C ARG A 520 5.37 -1.50 -14.75
N ASN A 521 5.46 -0.27 -14.23
CA ASN A 521 4.81 0.15 -13.00
C ASN A 521 3.48 0.82 -13.35
N VAL A 522 2.39 0.13 -13.13
CA VAL A 522 1.04 0.59 -13.45
C VAL A 522 0.25 0.80 -12.17
N MET A 523 -0.53 1.86 -12.10
CA MET A 523 -1.50 2.06 -11.03
C MET A 523 -2.91 2.13 -11.61
N ASP A 524 -3.82 1.33 -11.07
CA ASP A 524 -5.25 1.48 -11.29
C ASP A 524 -5.85 2.21 -10.08
N MET A 525 -6.19 3.47 -10.27
CA MET A 525 -6.59 4.38 -9.20
C MET A 525 -7.99 4.10 -8.65
N ARG A 526 -8.77 3.25 -9.30
CA ARG A 526 -10.09 2.78 -8.85
C ARG A 526 -10.35 1.38 -9.37
N ALA A 527 -9.78 0.41 -8.71
CA ALA A 527 -9.53 -0.93 -9.24
C ALA A 527 -10.77 -1.86 -9.30
N GLY A 528 -11.90 -1.54 -8.66
CA GLY A 528 -13.03 -2.46 -8.57
C GLY A 528 -12.60 -3.82 -8.03
N PHE A 529 -12.89 -4.90 -8.74
CA PHE A 529 -12.41 -6.25 -8.40
C PHE A 529 -11.06 -6.62 -9.04
N GLY A 530 -10.30 -5.66 -9.56
CA GLY A 530 -9.02 -5.88 -10.24
C GLY A 530 -9.16 -6.38 -11.69
N GLY A 531 -10.28 -6.08 -12.34
CA GLY A 531 -10.55 -6.49 -13.72
C GLY A 531 -9.53 -5.91 -14.71
N PHE A 532 -9.18 -4.63 -14.57
CA PHE A 532 -8.16 -3.98 -15.37
C PHE A 532 -6.79 -4.70 -15.30
N ALA A 533 -6.30 -4.98 -14.08
CA ALA A 533 -5.05 -5.69 -13.87
C ALA A 533 -5.09 -7.12 -14.45
N THR A 534 -6.23 -7.79 -14.33
CA THR A 534 -6.47 -9.12 -14.90
C THR A 534 -6.38 -9.07 -16.42
N ALA A 535 -7.02 -8.12 -17.06
CA ALA A 535 -7.00 -7.96 -18.52
C ALA A 535 -5.60 -7.67 -19.06
N LEU A 536 -4.83 -6.82 -18.38
CA LEU A 536 -3.42 -6.58 -18.75
C LEU A 536 -2.59 -7.86 -18.70
N LYS A 537 -2.80 -8.69 -17.66
CA LYS A 537 -2.10 -9.97 -17.52
C LYS A 537 -2.47 -10.96 -18.62
N GLN A 538 -3.74 -11.02 -19.01
CA GLN A 538 -4.21 -11.87 -20.10
C GLN A 538 -3.64 -11.46 -21.48
N GLN A 539 -3.40 -10.16 -21.68
CA GLN A 539 -2.74 -9.65 -22.90
C GLN A 539 -1.22 -9.85 -22.90
N ASN A 540 -0.67 -10.54 -21.87
CA ASN A 540 0.77 -10.79 -21.71
C ASN A 540 1.61 -9.50 -21.69
N LEU A 541 1.06 -8.42 -21.14
CA LEU A 541 1.83 -7.21 -20.90
C LEU A 541 2.70 -7.43 -19.65
N ASP A 542 4.01 -7.20 -19.80
CA ASP A 542 4.98 -7.40 -18.71
C ASP A 542 4.96 -6.24 -17.71
N SER A 543 3.84 -6.11 -17.04
CA SER A 543 3.55 -5.06 -16.05
C SER A 543 3.08 -5.67 -14.73
N TRP A 544 3.21 -4.89 -13.67
CA TRP A 544 2.50 -5.10 -12.42
C TRP A 544 1.60 -3.91 -12.14
N VAL A 545 0.48 -4.16 -11.48
CA VAL A 545 -0.54 -3.14 -11.20
C VAL A 545 -0.70 -2.98 -9.70
N MET A 546 -0.55 -1.74 -9.22
CA MET A 546 -1.04 -1.32 -7.91
C MET A 546 -2.53 -1.05 -8.03
N ASN A 547 -3.35 -1.96 -7.50
CA ASN A 547 -4.80 -1.80 -7.49
C ASN A 547 -5.19 -0.94 -6.28
N VAL A 548 -5.62 0.28 -6.51
CA VAL A 548 -6.06 1.17 -5.45
C VAL A 548 -7.57 1.09 -5.28
N VAL A 549 -8.01 0.77 -4.08
CA VAL A 549 -9.42 0.77 -3.70
C VAL A 549 -9.70 2.05 -2.91
N PRO A 550 -10.45 3.01 -3.47
CA PRO A 550 -10.77 4.24 -2.78
C PRO A 550 -11.65 4.01 -1.55
N VAL A 551 -11.38 4.74 -0.47
CA VAL A 551 -12.21 4.70 0.76
C VAL A 551 -13.64 5.18 0.53
N SER A 552 -13.88 5.91 -0.57
CA SER A 552 -15.20 6.35 -1.01
C SER A 552 -16.08 5.23 -1.57
N GLY A 553 -15.54 4.02 -1.78
CA GLY A 553 -16.22 2.87 -2.35
C GLY A 553 -16.25 1.66 -1.43
N PHE A 554 -16.76 0.53 -1.96
CA PHE A 554 -16.73 -0.74 -1.25
C PHE A 554 -15.31 -1.28 -1.15
N ASN A 555 -14.98 -1.88 0.00
CA ASN A 555 -13.69 -2.55 0.16
C ASN A 555 -13.64 -3.86 -0.64
N THR A 556 -13.04 -3.80 -1.81
CA THR A 556 -12.85 -4.94 -2.71
C THR A 556 -11.45 -5.56 -2.63
N LEU A 557 -10.58 -5.05 -1.76
CA LEU A 557 -9.22 -5.57 -1.57
C LEU A 557 -9.15 -7.06 -1.29
N PRO A 558 -10.03 -7.65 -0.43
CA PRO A 558 -10.02 -9.09 -0.21
C PRO A 558 -10.15 -9.90 -1.51
N VAL A 559 -11.03 -9.46 -2.42
CA VAL A 559 -11.22 -10.10 -3.73
C VAL A 559 -9.99 -9.94 -4.63
N ILE A 560 -9.37 -8.77 -4.65
CA ILE A 560 -8.16 -8.49 -5.42
C ILE A 560 -7.02 -9.42 -4.99
N TYR A 561 -6.81 -9.57 -3.70
CA TYR A 561 -5.76 -10.45 -3.16
C TYR A 561 -6.06 -11.93 -3.42
N ASP A 562 -7.30 -12.36 -3.28
CA ASP A 562 -7.70 -13.74 -3.59
C ASP A 562 -7.53 -14.08 -5.07
N ARG A 563 -7.63 -13.09 -5.97
CA ARG A 563 -7.29 -13.25 -7.40
C ARG A 563 -5.78 -13.37 -7.67
N GLY A 564 -4.93 -13.25 -6.65
CA GLY A 564 -3.47 -13.27 -6.80
C GLY A 564 -2.90 -11.96 -7.35
N LEU A 565 -3.56 -10.86 -7.09
CA LEU A 565 -3.15 -9.48 -7.38
C LEU A 565 -2.75 -8.76 -6.09
N ILE A 566 -2.15 -7.59 -6.19
CA ILE A 566 -1.83 -6.71 -5.05
C ILE A 566 -2.62 -5.42 -5.14
N GLY A 567 -2.85 -4.80 -4.00
CA GLY A 567 -3.53 -3.51 -3.94
C GLY A 567 -3.45 -2.87 -2.55
N VAL A 568 -3.97 -1.66 -2.44
CA VAL A 568 -4.01 -0.90 -1.19
C VAL A 568 -5.31 -0.10 -1.10
N MET A 569 -5.77 0.16 0.13
CA MET A 569 -6.81 1.14 0.38
C MET A 569 -6.20 2.55 0.37
N HIS A 570 -6.91 3.52 -0.20
CA HIS A 570 -6.43 4.91 -0.22
C HIS A 570 -7.58 5.92 -0.34
N ASP A 571 -7.42 7.07 0.29
CA ASP A 571 -8.29 8.24 0.10
C ASP A 571 -7.61 9.23 -0.86
N TRP A 572 -8.19 9.44 -2.04
CA TRP A 572 -7.64 10.37 -3.03
C TRP A 572 -7.72 11.85 -2.65
N CYS A 573 -8.35 12.16 -1.52
CA CYS A 573 -8.25 13.47 -0.90
C CYS A 573 -6.90 13.70 -0.19
N GLU A 574 -6.09 12.65 -0.05
CA GLU A 574 -4.75 12.66 0.52
C GLU A 574 -3.69 12.20 -0.48
N PRO A 575 -2.43 12.64 -0.35
CA PRO A 575 -1.33 12.15 -1.17
C PRO A 575 -1.00 10.67 -0.93
N PHE A 576 -0.52 9.98 -1.95
CA PHE A 576 -0.17 8.57 -1.92
C PHE A 576 1.24 8.33 -1.35
N ASP A 577 1.43 7.25 -0.56
CA ASP A 577 2.70 6.94 0.12
C ASP A 577 3.73 6.31 -0.81
N THR A 578 4.14 7.05 -1.82
CA THR A 578 5.20 6.65 -2.74
C THR A 578 6.08 7.83 -3.12
N TYR A 579 7.28 7.52 -3.55
CA TYR A 579 8.21 8.53 -4.07
C TYR A 579 7.67 9.17 -5.36
N PRO A 580 8.09 10.39 -5.70
CA PRO A 580 7.81 10.98 -7.00
C PRO A 580 8.37 10.12 -8.15
N ARG A 581 7.74 10.17 -9.33
CA ARG A 581 8.24 9.51 -10.55
C ARG A 581 8.40 7.99 -10.43
N THR A 582 7.40 7.31 -9.89
CA THR A 582 7.45 5.86 -9.61
C THR A 582 6.60 5.01 -10.56
N TYR A 583 5.60 5.61 -11.21
CA TYR A 583 4.71 4.90 -12.13
C TYR A 583 4.91 5.31 -13.57
N ASP A 584 4.87 4.33 -14.48
CA ASP A 584 4.92 4.55 -15.93
C ASP A 584 3.54 4.90 -16.49
N PHE A 585 2.49 4.40 -15.81
CA PHE A 585 1.12 4.52 -16.28
C PHE A 585 0.13 4.64 -15.11
N LEU A 586 -0.76 5.62 -15.21
CA LEU A 586 -1.87 5.82 -14.29
C LEU A 586 -3.19 5.65 -15.02
N HIS A 587 -4.06 4.82 -14.48
CA HIS A 587 -5.39 4.57 -15.00
C HIS A 587 -6.44 5.03 -13.98
N ALA A 588 -7.39 5.86 -14.42
CA ALA A 588 -8.47 6.38 -13.58
C ALA A 588 -9.80 6.24 -14.34
N ALA A 589 -10.62 5.27 -13.94
CA ALA A 589 -11.93 5.05 -14.53
C ALA A 589 -13.04 5.41 -13.54
N GLY A 590 -13.84 6.45 -13.86
CA GLY A 590 -14.92 6.93 -13.02
C GLY A 590 -14.48 7.43 -11.64
N LEU A 591 -13.25 7.89 -11.52
CA LEU A 591 -12.67 8.38 -10.27
C LEU A 591 -13.11 9.79 -9.96
N PHE A 592 -12.92 10.70 -10.91
CA PHE A 592 -13.07 12.14 -10.69
C PHE A 592 -14.52 12.57 -10.50
N SER A 593 -15.46 11.93 -11.20
CA SER A 593 -16.89 12.19 -11.00
C SER A 593 -17.38 11.86 -9.58
N ILE A 594 -16.70 10.96 -8.88
CA ILE A 594 -17.00 10.58 -7.50
C ILE A 594 -16.24 11.49 -6.54
N GLU A 595 -14.92 11.59 -6.67
CA GLU A 595 -14.06 12.30 -5.71
C GLU A 595 -14.26 13.83 -5.75
N ARG A 596 -14.72 14.40 -6.86
CA ARG A 596 -15.09 15.83 -6.96
C ARG A 596 -16.07 16.29 -5.88
N LYS A 597 -16.88 15.37 -5.35
CA LYS A 597 -17.84 15.68 -4.28
C LYS A 597 -17.20 15.74 -2.89
N ARG A 598 -15.97 15.22 -2.77
CA ARG A 598 -15.26 15.06 -1.50
C ARG A 598 -14.08 16.00 -1.39
N CYS A 599 -13.32 16.19 -2.44
CA CYS A 599 -12.09 16.96 -2.43
C CYS A 599 -11.79 17.64 -3.77
N ASN A 600 -10.79 18.51 -3.75
CA ASN A 600 -10.36 19.26 -4.92
C ASN A 600 -9.67 18.35 -5.93
N ILE A 601 -10.21 18.24 -7.14
CA ILE A 601 -9.64 17.41 -8.20
C ILE A 601 -8.29 17.90 -8.71
N SER A 602 -7.96 19.18 -8.55
CA SER A 602 -6.62 19.69 -8.87
C SER A 602 -5.56 19.08 -7.98
N SER A 603 -5.87 18.81 -6.70
CA SER A 603 -4.96 18.12 -5.78
C SER A 603 -4.71 16.67 -6.22
N ILE A 604 -5.75 15.97 -6.68
CA ILE A 604 -5.60 14.60 -7.24
C ILE A 604 -4.72 14.63 -8.50
N MET A 605 -4.95 15.60 -9.39
CA MET A 605 -4.16 15.73 -10.61
C MET A 605 -2.68 16.08 -10.31
N LEU A 606 -2.41 16.96 -9.35
CA LEU A 606 -1.05 17.26 -8.88
C LEU A 606 -0.36 16.03 -8.28
N GLU A 607 -1.10 15.21 -7.52
CA GLU A 607 -0.59 13.96 -7.00
C GLU A 607 -0.27 12.97 -8.14
N MET A 608 -1.15 12.86 -9.15
CA MET A 608 -0.87 12.08 -10.35
C MET A 608 0.40 12.56 -11.04
N ASP A 609 0.59 13.89 -11.18
CA ASP A 609 1.83 14.41 -11.74
C ASP A 609 3.04 14.01 -10.90
N ARG A 610 2.96 14.14 -9.57
CA ARG A 610 4.06 13.80 -8.68
C ARG A 610 4.51 12.35 -8.86
N ILE A 611 3.57 11.40 -8.85
CA ILE A 611 3.87 9.97 -8.91
C ILE A 611 4.17 9.45 -10.32
N LEU A 612 3.73 10.16 -11.36
CA LEU A 612 3.98 9.80 -12.75
C LEU A 612 5.41 10.13 -13.18
N ARG A 613 6.07 9.21 -13.86
CA ARG A 613 7.39 9.42 -14.45
C ARG A 613 7.34 10.43 -15.60
N PRO A 614 8.40 11.21 -15.83
CA PRO A 614 8.56 11.93 -17.10
C PRO A 614 8.51 10.95 -18.28
N GLY A 615 7.68 11.24 -19.28
CA GLY A 615 7.37 10.33 -20.39
C GLY A 615 6.36 9.24 -20.03
N GLY A 616 5.84 9.23 -18.80
CA GLY A 616 4.75 8.36 -18.38
C GLY A 616 3.41 8.85 -18.91
N ARG A 617 2.42 7.94 -18.90
CA ARG A 617 1.09 8.14 -19.47
C ARG A 617 0.00 8.10 -18.44
N VAL A 618 -1.03 8.90 -18.69
CA VAL A 618 -2.28 8.90 -17.94
C VAL A 618 -3.43 8.53 -18.86
N TYR A 619 -4.32 7.72 -18.32
CA TYR A 619 -5.57 7.34 -18.96
C TYR A 619 -6.72 7.62 -18.02
N ILE A 620 -7.53 8.63 -18.32
CA ILE A 620 -8.71 8.98 -17.55
C ILE A 620 -9.93 8.69 -18.38
N ARG A 621 -10.84 7.86 -17.88
CA ARG A 621 -12.15 7.60 -18.46
C ARG A 621 -13.20 8.07 -17.46
N ASP A 622 -13.93 9.12 -17.79
CA ASP A 622 -14.93 9.68 -16.87
C ASP A 622 -16.06 10.37 -17.63
N THR A 623 -17.06 10.86 -16.90
CA THR A 623 -18.26 11.50 -17.46
C THR A 623 -17.92 12.82 -18.16
N LEU A 624 -18.72 13.17 -19.18
CA LEU A 624 -18.58 14.42 -19.93
C LEU A 624 -18.51 15.65 -19.02
N ALA A 625 -19.29 15.65 -17.94
CA ALA A 625 -19.43 16.79 -17.03
C ALA A 625 -18.14 17.19 -16.29
N ILE A 626 -17.14 16.29 -16.19
CA ILE A 626 -15.86 16.54 -15.51
C ILE A 626 -14.71 16.75 -16.49
N MET A 627 -14.86 16.29 -17.74
CA MET A 627 -13.75 16.21 -18.69
C MET A 627 -13.18 17.57 -19.09
N ASP A 628 -14.03 18.58 -19.25
CA ASP A 628 -13.57 19.94 -19.62
C ASP A 628 -12.68 20.54 -18.51
N GLU A 629 -13.06 20.32 -17.25
CA GLU A 629 -12.27 20.76 -16.09
C GLU A 629 -10.94 20.03 -16.00
N LEU A 630 -10.95 18.69 -16.20
CA LEU A 630 -9.73 17.89 -16.22
C LEU A 630 -8.79 18.29 -17.36
N GLN A 631 -9.34 18.64 -18.51
CA GLN A 631 -8.56 19.12 -19.65
C GLN A 631 -7.86 20.46 -19.34
N GLU A 632 -8.56 21.39 -18.70
CA GLU A 632 -7.97 22.67 -18.34
C GLU A 632 -6.87 22.52 -17.27
N ILE A 633 -7.07 21.66 -16.26
CA ILE A 633 -6.06 21.37 -15.25
C ILE A 633 -4.83 20.72 -15.90
N ALA A 634 -5.03 19.73 -16.76
CA ALA A 634 -3.93 19.03 -17.44
C ALA A 634 -3.12 19.97 -18.36
N LYS A 635 -3.78 20.92 -19.05
CA LYS A 635 -3.11 22.00 -19.81
C LYS A 635 -2.29 22.90 -18.89
N ALA A 636 -2.84 23.25 -17.71
CA ALA A 636 -2.13 24.09 -16.74
C ALA A 636 -0.90 23.38 -16.16
N MET A 637 -0.86 22.04 -16.20
CA MET A 637 0.28 21.19 -15.81
C MET A 637 1.28 20.93 -16.94
N ASP A 638 1.04 21.50 -18.13
CA ASP A 638 1.89 21.30 -19.32
C ASP A 638 1.90 19.84 -19.84
N TRP A 639 0.81 19.10 -19.63
CA TRP A 639 0.65 17.76 -20.17
C TRP A 639 0.23 17.80 -21.64
N HIS A 640 0.76 16.89 -22.44
CA HIS A 640 0.30 16.69 -23.81
C HIS A 640 -0.97 15.84 -23.81
N ILE A 641 -2.09 16.43 -24.23
CA ILE A 641 -3.43 15.87 -24.03
C ILE A 641 -4.05 15.46 -25.35
N THR A 642 -4.71 14.31 -25.35
CA THR A 642 -5.63 13.90 -26.42
C THR A 642 -6.96 13.51 -25.80
N MET A 643 -8.05 14.12 -26.28
CA MET A 643 -9.43 13.77 -25.91
C MET A 643 -10.02 12.85 -26.95
N ARG A 644 -10.80 11.85 -26.50
CA ARG A 644 -11.49 10.92 -27.39
C ARG A 644 -12.90 10.70 -26.87
N ASP A 645 -13.86 10.72 -27.78
CA ASP A 645 -15.22 10.35 -27.48
C ASP A 645 -15.35 8.82 -27.49
N THR A 646 -16.15 8.27 -26.56
CA THR A 646 -16.58 6.87 -26.64
C THR A 646 -17.84 6.88 -27.47
N SER A 647 -17.73 6.61 -28.76
CA SER A 647 -18.75 7.00 -29.75
C SER A 647 -19.99 6.12 -29.80
N GLU A 648 -20.02 4.95 -29.14
CA GLU A 648 -21.16 4.02 -29.31
C GLU A 648 -21.48 3.21 -28.04
N GLY A 649 -22.76 2.84 -27.90
CA GLY A 649 -23.30 2.02 -26.82
C GLY A 649 -23.73 2.81 -25.58
N PRO A 650 -24.07 2.13 -24.48
CA PRO A 650 -24.58 2.75 -23.25
C PRO A 650 -23.59 3.73 -22.56
N HIS A 651 -22.41 3.93 -23.13
CA HIS A 651 -21.33 4.75 -22.60
C HIS A 651 -21.11 6.09 -23.33
N VAL A 652 -22.05 6.53 -24.15
CA VAL A 652 -22.00 7.84 -24.86
C VAL A 652 -21.75 9.02 -23.91
N SER A 653 -22.04 8.87 -22.62
CA SER A 653 -21.81 9.88 -21.58
C SER A 653 -20.37 9.94 -21.04
N TYR A 654 -19.47 9.09 -21.54
CA TYR A 654 -18.07 9.06 -21.09
C TYR A 654 -17.12 9.53 -22.19
N ARG A 655 -16.03 10.16 -21.77
CA ARG A 655 -14.88 10.49 -22.62
C ARG A 655 -13.59 9.86 -22.06
N ILE A 656 -12.61 9.77 -22.92
CA ILE A 656 -11.26 9.33 -22.55
C ILE A 656 -10.31 10.49 -22.76
N LEU A 657 -9.63 10.88 -21.68
CA LEU A 657 -8.50 11.78 -21.70
C LEU A 657 -7.22 10.95 -21.61
N THR A 658 -6.38 11.02 -22.62
CA THR A 658 -5.03 10.49 -22.57
C THR A 658 -4.04 11.63 -22.46
N ALA A 659 -3.07 11.50 -21.59
CA ALA A 659 -2.05 12.51 -21.44
C ALA A 659 -0.66 11.89 -21.28
N ASP A 660 0.34 12.55 -21.85
CA ASP A 660 1.75 12.21 -21.67
C ASP A 660 2.40 13.35 -20.87
N LYS A 661 3.12 12.99 -19.81
CA LYS A 661 3.87 13.93 -19.00
C LYS A 661 5.20 14.25 -19.66
N HIS A 662 5.45 15.51 -19.97
CA HIS A 662 6.74 15.95 -20.46
C HIS A 662 7.83 15.98 -19.37
N LEU A 663 9.08 15.85 -19.77
CA LEU A 663 10.21 16.15 -18.89
C LEU A 663 10.31 17.68 -18.77
N LEU A 664 9.75 18.24 -17.73
CA LEU A 664 9.93 19.64 -17.40
C LEU A 664 11.40 19.84 -16.98
N ARG A 665 12.18 20.49 -17.83
CA ARG A 665 13.53 20.96 -17.49
C ARG A 665 13.38 22.28 -16.78
N GLY A 666 13.72 22.29 -15.47
CA GLY A 666 13.80 23.49 -14.67
C GLY A 666 14.94 24.43 -15.13
#